data_33073c5e53b3d2f080ba2987a9bfd210
#
_entry.id   33073c5e53b3d2f080ba2987a9bfd210
#
_cell.length_a   1.000
_cell.length_b   1.000
_cell.length_c   1.000
_cell.angle_alpha   90.00
_cell.angle_beta   90.00
_cell.angle_gamma   90.00
#
_symmetry.space_group_name_H-M   'P 1'
#
loop_
_entity.id
_entity.type
_entity.pdbx_description
1 polymer ?
#
loop_
_entity_poly.entity_id
_entity_poly.type
_entity_poly.pdbx_seq_one_letter_code
_entity_poly.pdbx_strand_id
1 'polypeptide(L)'
;MKEFFEAYKRCIIKHPKMLEYKPTSDTYDAQKLYDIAKRLNKKIPCSEEDEKAVIDFVEISNYIHNLHVKLYNHINNNYRHLSLKGCDIAEYLVAALNREYKVIWNKRKATLNKVERGLYFLSDMMNFKLQSPRPEIGLIDARACLESATDACSLLLNYLRYFLDKELIHEDFKPEEFAGRIIDSMQVGQIAVVLKYSYDDILCNDGFIYIDEKNKLITFDYENYHNLKLLKAGDMMFFERRIQVRNRACINNIKPKLYKYITDYRIKNVKIINSCITLNFGQGEPKGHKQIVSGMQSAIDAYYEFLVGDTILPNYANSTIDEVISVWCAIQYIALYVSFNINYDISINAREDFSSVPSKMLKSDLISYIIKLTGIKLAKVRASLTALEADWTKFNDIWTAMLYPVGEYYLLPFFPILYSSPYNVIDQLMARGGFDLDDRGRQFETFLYNQLTQKEPPYPITCMPTGKYGIQGNEEEIDVLISMKNVVLVADAKCIHYSVEPINYAEAWNRLIEGCEQVIRKVEFIKNNPQHFNNLEDYSSKAFIPFVITNYPTFTGFSHSGVYIIDSHSFLAYMQNGIMTTRQLTLPIDSIVGIRKFYSSEDQFSDEFAKYLSDNPVKHEFLKRIYIHDLPLPIGIDSWRSIAKSAQIRNDSRFNM
;
A
#
# COMPACT_ATOMS: atom_id res chain seq x y z
N MET A 1 -31.60 4.61 -6.75
CA MET A 1 -30.58 3.55 -6.90
C MET A 1 -29.55 3.55 -5.77
N LYS A 2 -29.13 4.69 -5.21
CA LYS A 2 -27.94 4.76 -4.36
C LYS A 2 -28.05 4.17 -2.96
N GLU A 3 -29.13 4.42 -2.24
CA GLU A 3 -29.21 4.11 -0.81
C GLU A 3 -29.35 2.61 -0.53
N PHE A 4 -30.22 1.93 -1.26
CA PHE A 4 -30.46 0.50 -1.07
C PHE A 4 -29.23 -0.33 -1.51
N PHE A 5 -28.69 -0.08 -2.72
CA PHE A 5 -27.58 -0.86 -3.24
C PHE A 5 -26.30 -0.66 -2.43
N GLU A 6 -26.04 0.58 -1.95
CA GLU A 6 -24.91 0.85 -1.04
C GLU A 6 -25.09 0.18 0.33
N ALA A 7 -26.31 0.20 0.88
CA ALA A 7 -26.61 -0.53 2.11
C ALA A 7 -26.47 -2.06 1.92
N TYR A 8 -26.82 -2.56 0.75
CA TYR A 8 -26.63 -3.95 0.36
C TYR A 8 -25.15 -4.35 0.35
N LYS A 9 -24.29 -3.58 -0.31
CA LYS A 9 -22.82 -3.81 -0.33
C LYS A 9 -22.25 -3.78 1.10
N ARG A 10 -22.65 -2.80 1.91
CA ARG A 10 -22.20 -2.69 3.32
C ARG A 10 -22.63 -3.90 4.16
N CYS A 11 -23.81 -4.47 3.90
CA CYS A 11 -24.25 -5.70 4.58
C CYS A 11 -23.35 -6.90 4.24
N ILE A 12 -22.83 -6.96 3.00
CA ILE A 12 -21.89 -8.02 2.58
C ILE A 12 -20.55 -7.82 3.29
N ILE A 13 -19.99 -6.60 3.24
CA ILE A 13 -18.68 -6.30 3.82
C ILE A 13 -18.64 -6.55 5.34
N LYS A 14 -19.69 -6.13 6.06
CA LYS A 14 -19.77 -6.28 7.52
C LYS A 14 -20.25 -7.67 7.98
N HIS A 15 -20.48 -8.60 7.05
CA HIS A 15 -21.00 -9.92 7.43
C HIS A 15 -19.87 -10.77 8.06
N PRO A 16 -20.10 -11.42 9.24
CA PRO A 16 -19.07 -12.24 9.92
C PRO A 16 -18.49 -13.36 9.06
N LYS A 17 -19.27 -13.83 8.09
CA LYS A 17 -18.88 -14.88 7.12
C LYS A 17 -18.72 -14.31 5.73
N MET A 18 -18.03 -13.16 5.61
CA MET A 18 -17.87 -12.44 4.35
C MET A 18 -17.36 -13.33 3.20
N LEU A 19 -16.54 -14.34 3.49
CA LEU A 19 -16.01 -15.28 2.48
C LEU A 19 -17.11 -16.05 1.72
N GLU A 20 -18.26 -16.33 2.36
CA GLU A 20 -19.38 -17.00 1.71
C GLU A 20 -20.07 -16.16 0.61
N TYR A 21 -19.78 -14.85 0.60
CA TYR A 21 -20.32 -13.88 -0.36
C TYR A 21 -19.29 -13.45 -1.42
N LYS A 22 -18.03 -13.89 -1.28
CA LYS A 22 -16.96 -13.56 -2.24
C LYS A 22 -16.90 -14.61 -3.35
N PRO A 23 -17.07 -14.23 -4.62
CA PRO A 23 -17.05 -15.18 -5.73
C PRO A 23 -15.68 -15.84 -5.96
N THR A 24 -14.62 -15.30 -5.37
CA THR A 24 -13.27 -15.88 -5.39
C THR A 24 -13.01 -16.85 -4.22
N SER A 25 -14.05 -17.22 -3.46
CA SER A 25 -13.98 -18.17 -2.36
C SER A 25 -14.60 -19.51 -2.72
N ASP A 26 -14.02 -20.61 -2.22
CA ASP A 26 -14.57 -21.96 -2.37
C ASP A 26 -15.91 -22.16 -1.64
N THR A 27 -16.22 -21.25 -0.69
CA THR A 27 -17.47 -21.28 0.09
C THR A 27 -18.54 -20.34 -0.44
N TYR A 28 -18.33 -19.76 -1.64
CA TYR A 28 -19.26 -18.82 -2.26
C TYR A 28 -20.64 -19.46 -2.50
N ASP A 29 -21.68 -18.70 -2.17
CA ASP A 29 -23.07 -19.10 -2.37
C ASP A 29 -23.89 -17.89 -2.83
N ALA A 30 -24.26 -17.88 -4.10
CA ALA A 30 -25.05 -16.82 -4.72
C ALA A 30 -26.42 -16.60 -4.05
N GLN A 31 -27.06 -17.66 -3.52
CA GLN A 31 -28.35 -17.54 -2.87
C GLN A 31 -28.27 -16.63 -1.64
N LYS A 32 -27.15 -16.66 -0.93
CA LYS A 32 -26.94 -15.79 0.24
C LYS A 32 -26.93 -14.31 -0.12
N LEU A 33 -26.43 -13.95 -1.31
CA LEU A 33 -26.48 -12.57 -1.81
C LEU A 33 -27.93 -12.10 -2.00
N TYR A 34 -28.79 -12.94 -2.60
CA TYR A 34 -30.21 -12.64 -2.71
C TYR A 34 -30.91 -12.56 -1.35
N ASP A 35 -30.53 -13.39 -0.39
CA ASP A 35 -31.12 -13.38 0.95
C ASP A 35 -30.76 -12.10 1.73
N ILE A 36 -29.58 -11.49 1.48
CA ILE A 36 -29.27 -10.17 2.03
C ILE A 36 -30.23 -9.13 1.46
N ALA A 37 -30.40 -9.09 0.14
CA ALA A 37 -31.30 -8.14 -0.50
C ALA A 37 -32.73 -8.26 0.01
N LYS A 38 -33.27 -9.49 0.12
CA LYS A 38 -34.58 -9.74 0.68
C LYS A 38 -34.76 -9.27 2.13
N ARG A 39 -33.73 -9.46 2.96
CA ARG A 39 -33.73 -8.97 4.35
C ARG A 39 -33.67 -7.46 4.44
N LEU A 40 -32.85 -6.84 3.58
CA LEU A 40 -32.69 -5.39 3.54
C LEU A 40 -33.98 -4.69 3.06
N ASN A 41 -34.66 -5.26 2.06
CA ASN A 41 -35.93 -4.72 1.51
C ASN A 41 -37.07 -4.63 2.54
N LYS A 42 -36.97 -5.34 3.66
CA LYS A 42 -37.88 -5.20 4.79
C LYS A 42 -37.66 -3.92 5.59
N LYS A 43 -36.50 -3.29 5.44
CA LYS A 43 -36.05 -2.11 6.22
C LYS A 43 -35.94 -0.86 5.37
N ILE A 44 -35.49 -1.00 4.14
CA ILE A 44 -35.23 0.08 3.18
C ILE A 44 -35.99 -0.29 1.90
N PRO A 45 -36.86 0.59 1.38
CA PRO A 45 -37.58 0.34 0.13
C PRO A 45 -36.59 0.09 -1.02
N CYS A 46 -36.84 -0.97 -1.79
CA CYS A 46 -36.08 -1.33 -2.98
C CYS A 46 -36.84 -0.84 -4.22
N SER A 47 -36.21 -0.01 -5.03
CA SER A 47 -36.74 0.40 -6.33
C SER A 47 -36.53 -0.70 -7.39
N GLU A 48 -37.22 -0.62 -8.53
CA GLU A 48 -36.97 -1.51 -9.67
C GLU A 48 -35.51 -1.43 -10.17
N GLU A 49 -34.91 -0.24 -10.12
CA GLU A 49 -33.51 -0.01 -10.48
C GLU A 49 -32.54 -0.68 -9.49
N ASP A 50 -32.87 -0.63 -8.18
CA ASP A 50 -32.07 -1.28 -7.14
C ASP A 50 -32.16 -2.81 -7.26
N GLU A 51 -33.36 -3.34 -7.55
CA GLU A 51 -33.56 -4.77 -7.78
C GLU A 51 -32.73 -5.26 -8.96
N LYS A 52 -32.75 -4.50 -10.06
CA LYS A 52 -31.93 -4.80 -11.25
C LYS A 52 -30.43 -4.75 -10.90
N ALA A 53 -29.96 -3.73 -10.19
CA ALA A 53 -28.56 -3.61 -9.78
C ALA A 53 -28.10 -4.81 -8.93
N VAL A 54 -28.96 -5.32 -8.03
CA VAL A 54 -28.70 -6.54 -7.24
C VAL A 54 -28.62 -7.77 -8.15
N ILE A 55 -29.55 -7.91 -9.10
CA ILE A 55 -29.55 -9.04 -10.04
C ILE A 55 -28.27 -9.04 -10.87
N ASP A 56 -27.93 -7.89 -11.50
CA ASP A 56 -26.73 -7.73 -12.31
C ASP A 56 -25.45 -8.04 -11.48
N PHE A 57 -25.39 -7.55 -10.23
CA PHE A 57 -24.28 -7.82 -9.31
C PHE A 57 -24.15 -9.32 -9.00
N VAL A 58 -25.25 -10.03 -8.74
CA VAL A 58 -25.22 -11.47 -8.44
C VAL A 58 -24.88 -12.30 -9.67
N GLU A 59 -25.39 -11.93 -10.85
CA GLU A 59 -25.03 -12.60 -12.12
C GLU A 59 -23.54 -12.49 -12.41
N ILE A 60 -22.96 -11.31 -12.25
CA ILE A 60 -21.52 -11.10 -12.40
C ILE A 60 -20.74 -11.86 -11.31
N SER A 61 -21.21 -11.85 -10.08
CA SER A 61 -20.57 -12.64 -9.01
C SER A 61 -20.52 -14.13 -9.37
N ASN A 62 -21.59 -14.68 -9.92
CA ASN A 62 -21.62 -16.05 -10.42
C ASN A 62 -20.65 -16.29 -11.59
N TYR A 63 -20.61 -15.34 -12.52
CA TYR A 63 -19.67 -15.41 -13.64
C TYR A 63 -18.21 -15.41 -13.16
N ILE A 64 -17.87 -14.50 -12.23
CA ILE A 64 -16.53 -14.42 -11.62
C ILE A 64 -16.21 -15.73 -10.86
N HIS A 65 -17.18 -16.28 -10.12
CA HIS A 65 -17.00 -17.55 -9.42
C HIS A 65 -16.70 -18.71 -10.37
N ASN A 66 -17.48 -18.86 -11.43
CA ASN A 66 -17.25 -19.89 -12.43
C ASN A 66 -15.88 -19.77 -13.10
N LEU A 67 -15.43 -18.53 -13.33
CA LEU A 67 -14.12 -18.25 -13.86
C LEU A 67 -13.02 -18.59 -12.86
N HIS A 68 -13.20 -18.20 -11.61
CA HIS A 68 -12.28 -18.54 -10.51
C HIS A 68 -12.13 -20.07 -10.36
N VAL A 69 -13.21 -20.82 -10.40
CA VAL A 69 -13.21 -22.29 -10.34
C VAL A 69 -12.44 -22.88 -11.54
N LYS A 70 -12.68 -22.36 -12.76
CA LYS A 70 -11.93 -22.82 -13.94
C LYS A 70 -10.44 -22.57 -13.81
N LEU A 71 -10.05 -21.38 -13.35
CA LEU A 71 -8.66 -21.00 -13.13
C LEU A 71 -8.00 -21.85 -12.04
N TYR A 72 -8.72 -22.08 -10.94
CA TYR A 72 -8.25 -22.92 -9.84
C TYR A 72 -8.03 -24.39 -10.30
N ASN A 73 -8.97 -24.93 -11.08
CA ASN A 73 -8.82 -26.26 -11.65
C ASN A 73 -7.65 -26.37 -12.62
N HIS A 74 -7.40 -25.34 -13.41
CA HIS A 74 -6.24 -25.30 -14.30
C HIS A 74 -4.92 -25.33 -13.51
N ILE A 75 -4.79 -24.48 -12.49
CA ILE A 75 -3.62 -24.49 -11.59
C ILE A 75 -3.47 -25.87 -10.92
N ASN A 76 -4.55 -26.43 -10.39
CA ASN A 76 -4.54 -27.73 -9.74
C ASN A 76 -4.11 -28.85 -10.70
N ASN A 77 -4.61 -28.87 -11.93
CA ASN A 77 -4.22 -29.84 -12.93
C ASN A 77 -2.75 -29.74 -13.33
N ASN A 78 -2.22 -28.51 -13.41
CA ASN A 78 -0.79 -28.29 -13.70
C ASN A 78 0.13 -28.91 -12.67
N TYR A 79 -0.29 -28.97 -11.40
CA TYR A 79 0.54 -29.49 -10.31
C TYR A 79 0.24 -30.96 -9.91
N ARG A 80 -0.93 -31.50 -10.21
CA ARG A 80 -1.31 -32.88 -9.85
C ARG A 80 -0.43 -33.96 -10.48
N HIS A 81 0.22 -33.65 -11.60
CA HIS A 81 0.97 -34.63 -12.40
C HIS A 81 2.49 -34.41 -12.30
N LEU A 82 2.95 -33.64 -11.33
CA LEU A 82 4.38 -33.40 -11.14
C LEU A 82 4.97 -34.36 -10.13
N SER A 83 6.12 -34.99 -10.47
CA SER A 83 6.94 -35.80 -9.55
C SER A 83 7.75 -34.94 -8.56
N LEU A 84 7.34 -33.72 -8.29
CA LEU A 84 8.03 -32.77 -7.42
C LEU A 84 7.27 -32.59 -6.11
N LYS A 85 8.01 -32.33 -5.04
CA LYS A 85 7.40 -31.89 -3.78
C LYS A 85 6.89 -30.45 -3.93
N GLY A 86 5.87 -30.09 -3.18
CA GLY A 86 5.37 -28.71 -3.16
C GLY A 86 6.45 -27.68 -2.83
N CYS A 87 7.44 -28.04 -2.03
CA CYS A 87 8.61 -27.19 -1.74
C CYS A 87 9.48 -26.90 -2.97
N ASP A 88 9.64 -27.85 -3.88
CA ASP A 88 10.41 -27.65 -5.11
C ASP A 88 9.64 -26.71 -6.06
N ILE A 89 8.33 -26.88 -6.15
CA ILE A 89 7.46 -25.97 -6.92
C ILE A 89 7.53 -24.55 -6.37
N ALA A 90 7.50 -24.38 -5.04
CA ALA A 90 7.65 -23.08 -4.40
C ALA A 90 8.98 -22.38 -4.76
N GLU A 91 10.07 -23.14 -4.79
CA GLU A 91 11.38 -22.63 -5.23
C GLU A 91 11.33 -22.11 -6.67
N TYR A 92 10.73 -22.87 -7.59
CA TYR A 92 10.60 -22.47 -8.99
C TYR A 92 9.70 -21.26 -9.19
N LEU A 93 8.61 -21.14 -8.42
CA LEU A 93 7.75 -19.94 -8.45
C LEU A 93 8.53 -18.68 -8.05
N VAL A 94 9.32 -18.77 -6.97
CA VAL A 94 10.15 -17.65 -6.53
C VAL A 94 11.25 -17.34 -7.54
N ALA A 95 11.86 -18.37 -8.13
CA ALA A 95 12.86 -18.19 -9.19
C ALA A 95 12.26 -17.52 -10.43
N ALA A 96 11.05 -17.92 -10.85
CA ALA A 96 10.33 -17.28 -11.95
C ALA A 96 10.06 -15.79 -11.67
N LEU A 97 9.58 -15.46 -10.47
CA LEU A 97 9.36 -14.08 -10.06
C LEU A 97 10.65 -13.25 -10.07
N ASN A 98 11.75 -13.81 -9.55
CA ASN A 98 13.06 -13.15 -9.53
C ASN A 98 13.61 -12.91 -10.95
N ARG A 99 13.34 -13.84 -11.88
CA ARG A 99 13.68 -13.69 -13.29
C ARG A 99 12.90 -12.54 -13.94
N GLU A 100 11.57 -12.50 -13.76
CA GLU A 100 10.75 -11.42 -14.30
C GLU A 100 11.19 -10.05 -13.78
N TYR A 101 11.49 -9.96 -12.49
CA TYR A 101 12.06 -8.75 -11.90
C TYR A 101 13.33 -8.30 -12.62
N LYS A 102 14.27 -9.23 -12.88
CA LYS A 102 15.53 -8.92 -13.57
C LYS A 102 15.32 -8.48 -15.02
N VAL A 103 14.41 -9.12 -15.75
CA VAL A 103 14.06 -8.75 -17.13
C VAL A 103 13.54 -7.32 -17.19
N ILE A 104 12.55 -7.00 -16.36
CA ILE A 104 11.94 -5.67 -16.31
C ILE A 104 12.96 -4.63 -15.86
N TRP A 105 13.80 -4.93 -14.87
CA TRP A 105 14.86 -4.05 -14.43
C TRP A 105 15.87 -3.71 -15.53
N ASN A 106 16.31 -4.70 -16.29
CA ASN A 106 17.25 -4.49 -17.39
C ASN A 106 16.65 -3.61 -18.48
N LYS A 107 15.38 -3.81 -18.85
CA LYS A 107 14.64 -2.95 -19.79
C LYS A 107 14.58 -1.52 -19.28
N ARG A 108 14.20 -1.33 -17.99
CA ARG A 108 14.15 -0.02 -17.35
C ARG A 108 15.50 0.70 -17.40
N LYS A 109 16.58 -0.01 -17.06
CA LYS A 109 17.94 0.54 -17.11
C LYS A 109 18.32 0.98 -18.53
N ALA A 110 18.00 0.18 -19.54
CA ALA A 110 18.26 0.51 -20.94
C ALA A 110 17.48 1.77 -21.39
N THR A 111 16.24 1.92 -20.96
CA THR A 111 15.42 3.11 -21.27
C THR A 111 15.95 4.36 -20.57
N LEU A 112 16.26 4.28 -19.27
CA LEU A 112 16.85 5.41 -18.54
C LEU A 112 18.13 5.93 -19.16
N ASN A 113 18.97 5.05 -19.69
CA ASN A 113 20.22 5.43 -20.36
C ASN A 113 19.99 6.19 -21.69
N LYS A 114 18.80 6.08 -22.29
CA LYS A 114 18.41 6.76 -23.53
C LYS A 114 17.71 8.10 -23.31
N VAL A 115 17.19 8.33 -22.12
CA VAL A 115 16.44 9.56 -21.79
C VAL A 115 17.42 10.73 -21.63
N GLU A 116 17.23 11.77 -22.44
CA GLU A 116 18.02 13.01 -22.35
C GLU A 116 17.77 13.72 -21.01
N ARG A 117 18.76 14.48 -20.56
CA ARG A 117 18.63 15.29 -19.34
C ARG A 117 17.63 16.42 -19.57
N GLY A 118 16.66 16.56 -18.66
CA GLY A 118 15.62 17.57 -18.77
C GLY A 118 14.84 17.74 -17.47
N LEU A 119 13.83 18.62 -17.51
CA LEU A 119 12.87 18.79 -16.43
C LEU A 119 11.78 17.73 -16.58
N TYR A 120 11.69 16.85 -15.60
CA TYR A 120 10.66 15.80 -15.54
C TYR A 120 9.99 15.81 -14.19
N PHE A 121 8.70 15.46 -14.16
CA PHE A 121 8.08 15.09 -12.89
C PHE A 121 8.65 13.74 -12.44
N LEU A 122 8.80 13.58 -11.13
CA LEU A 122 9.30 12.34 -10.57
C LEU A 122 8.39 11.14 -10.89
N SER A 123 7.07 11.38 -10.94
CA SER A 123 6.10 10.39 -11.40
C SER A 123 6.42 9.85 -12.80
N ASP A 124 6.92 10.69 -13.70
CA ASP A 124 7.30 10.27 -15.06
C ASP A 124 8.51 9.34 -15.03
N MET A 125 9.46 9.60 -14.13
CA MET A 125 10.63 8.75 -13.93
C MET A 125 10.31 7.42 -13.22
N MET A 126 9.22 7.34 -12.49
CA MET A 126 8.82 6.13 -11.76
C MET A 126 7.90 5.22 -12.55
N ASN A 127 7.12 5.76 -13.47
CA ASN A 127 6.09 5.03 -14.22
C ASN A 127 6.59 4.64 -15.61
N PHE A 128 7.40 3.60 -15.70
CA PHE A 128 7.81 3.01 -16.96
C PHE A 128 6.68 2.19 -17.57
N LYS A 129 6.42 2.40 -18.86
CA LYS A 129 5.44 1.62 -19.61
C LYS A 129 6.15 0.53 -20.44
N LEU A 130 5.60 -0.67 -20.39
CA LEU A 130 6.01 -1.82 -21.20
C LEU A 130 5.00 -2.02 -22.34
N GLN A 131 5.48 -2.36 -23.53
CA GLN A 131 4.58 -2.84 -24.57
C GLN A 131 4.06 -4.22 -24.14
N SER A 132 2.74 -4.36 -24.07
CA SER A 132 2.12 -5.65 -23.83
C SER A 132 2.44 -6.63 -24.97
N PRO A 133 2.68 -7.92 -24.66
CA PRO A 133 2.69 -8.97 -25.68
C PRO A 133 1.37 -9.08 -26.46
N ARG A 134 0.27 -8.58 -25.88
CA ARG A 134 -1.04 -8.47 -26.51
C ARG A 134 -1.24 -7.06 -27.01
N PRO A 135 -1.21 -6.80 -28.34
CA PRO A 135 -1.30 -5.47 -28.91
C PRO A 135 -2.56 -4.69 -28.49
N GLU A 136 -3.67 -5.39 -28.28
CA GLU A 136 -4.95 -4.83 -27.85
C GLU A 136 -4.92 -4.19 -26.46
N ILE A 137 -3.99 -4.60 -25.60
CA ILE A 137 -3.80 -4.03 -24.27
C ILE A 137 -2.94 -2.75 -24.33
N GLY A 138 -2.09 -2.63 -25.35
CA GLY A 138 -1.22 -1.47 -25.51
C GLY A 138 -0.09 -1.40 -24.48
N LEU A 139 0.14 -0.20 -23.93
CA LEU A 139 1.20 0.04 -22.93
C LEU A 139 0.72 -0.25 -21.53
N ILE A 140 1.45 -1.08 -20.80
CA ILE A 140 1.18 -1.46 -19.42
C ILE A 140 2.29 -0.92 -18.48
N ASP A 141 1.93 -0.60 -17.25
CA ASP A 141 2.87 -0.14 -16.25
C ASP A 141 3.79 -1.27 -15.79
N ALA A 142 5.11 -1.05 -15.86
CA ALA A 142 6.12 -2.06 -15.53
C ALA A 142 6.05 -2.48 -14.04
N ARG A 143 5.73 -1.53 -13.16
CA ARG A 143 5.57 -1.79 -11.74
C ARG A 143 4.29 -2.59 -11.49
N ALA A 144 3.18 -2.21 -12.09
CA ALA A 144 1.92 -2.95 -11.99
C ALA A 144 2.06 -4.39 -12.49
N CYS A 145 2.85 -4.63 -13.54
CA CYS A 145 3.16 -5.99 -14.00
C CYS A 145 3.89 -6.83 -12.93
N LEU A 146 4.88 -6.22 -12.26
CA LEU A 146 5.62 -6.92 -11.20
C LEU A 146 4.78 -7.11 -9.95
N GLU A 147 3.96 -6.14 -9.58
CA GLU A 147 3.01 -6.26 -8.48
C GLU A 147 2.02 -7.41 -8.75
N SER A 148 1.41 -7.43 -9.93
CA SER A 148 0.49 -8.50 -10.34
C SER A 148 1.18 -9.89 -10.38
N ALA A 149 2.43 -9.97 -10.86
CA ALA A 149 3.19 -11.22 -10.83
C ALA A 149 3.52 -11.66 -9.41
N THR A 150 3.79 -10.71 -8.51
CA THR A 150 4.06 -10.98 -7.09
C THR A 150 2.82 -11.50 -6.39
N ASP A 151 1.66 -10.89 -6.62
CA ASP A 151 0.40 -11.32 -6.06
C ASP A 151 -0.02 -12.70 -6.60
N ALA A 152 0.23 -12.96 -7.88
CA ALA A 152 0.04 -14.30 -8.47
C ALA A 152 0.95 -15.34 -7.80
N CYS A 153 2.23 -15.00 -7.59
CA CYS A 153 3.16 -15.85 -6.87
C CYS A 153 2.68 -16.11 -5.43
N SER A 154 2.21 -15.08 -4.73
CA SER A 154 1.62 -15.19 -3.39
C SER A 154 0.44 -16.15 -3.37
N LEU A 155 -0.48 -16.02 -4.31
CA LEU A 155 -1.64 -16.90 -4.45
C LEU A 155 -1.21 -18.35 -4.65
N LEU A 156 -0.26 -18.60 -5.55
CA LEU A 156 0.26 -19.95 -5.84
C LEU A 156 1.00 -20.55 -4.65
N LEU A 157 1.83 -19.78 -3.95
CA LEU A 157 2.51 -20.22 -2.73
C LEU A 157 1.51 -20.58 -1.63
N ASN A 158 0.45 -19.79 -1.46
CA ASN A 158 -0.62 -20.10 -0.51
C ASN A 158 -1.38 -21.39 -0.87
N TYR A 159 -1.53 -21.66 -2.16
CA TYR A 159 -2.11 -22.93 -2.62
C TYR A 159 -1.21 -24.11 -2.27
N LEU A 160 0.12 -23.99 -2.48
CA LEU A 160 1.09 -25.05 -2.21
C LEU A 160 1.18 -25.44 -0.73
N ARG A 161 0.73 -24.61 0.21
CA ARG A 161 0.74 -24.93 1.66
C ARG A 161 0.10 -26.27 2.01
N TYR A 162 -0.84 -26.75 1.21
CA TYR A 162 -1.50 -28.05 1.40
C TYR A 162 -0.68 -29.24 0.87
N PHE A 163 0.39 -28.98 0.16
CA PHE A 163 1.14 -29.98 -0.62
C PHE A 163 2.65 -29.97 -0.37
N LEU A 164 3.15 -29.17 0.57
CA LEU A 164 4.59 -28.94 0.76
C LEU A 164 5.42 -30.22 0.87
N ASP A 165 4.94 -31.20 1.65
CA ASP A 165 5.65 -32.45 1.92
C ASP A 165 5.07 -33.64 1.15
N LYS A 166 4.04 -33.43 0.31
CA LYS A 166 3.41 -34.50 -0.45
C LYS A 166 4.18 -34.70 -1.75
N GLU A 167 4.62 -35.92 -2.01
CA GLU A 167 5.05 -36.35 -3.34
C GLU A 167 3.81 -36.36 -4.25
N LEU A 168 3.86 -35.53 -5.28
CA LEU A 168 2.85 -35.51 -6.32
C LEU A 168 3.17 -36.64 -7.30
N ILE A 169 2.18 -37.40 -7.75
CA ILE A 169 2.26 -38.66 -8.48
C ILE A 169 3.14 -38.57 -9.74
N HIS A 170 3.93 -39.63 -9.96
CA HIS A 170 4.94 -39.74 -10.99
C HIS A 170 4.39 -39.74 -12.43
N GLU A 171 4.83 -38.78 -13.24
CA GLU A 171 5.01 -38.94 -14.70
C GLU A 171 6.45 -38.58 -15.06
N ASP A 172 6.95 -39.06 -16.19
CA ASP A 172 8.33 -38.77 -16.65
C ASP A 172 8.51 -37.22 -16.76
N PHE A 173 9.22 -36.67 -15.78
CA PHE A 173 9.42 -35.24 -15.64
C PHE A 173 10.45 -34.71 -16.62
N LYS A 174 10.06 -33.75 -17.44
CA LYS A 174 10.99 -32.97 -18.28
C LYS A 174 11.10 -31.56 -17.73
N PRO A 175 12.29 -31.09 -17.29
CA PRO A 175 12.48 -29.74 -16.73
C PRO A 175 11.96 -28.63 -17.63
N GLU A 176 12.06 -28.80 -18.94
CA GLU A 176 11.60 -27.85 -19.96
C GLU A 176 10.06 -27.68 -19.96
N GLU A 177 9.32 -28.77 -19.79
CA GLU A 177 7.84 -28.74 -19.68
C GLU A 177 7.41 -28.10 -18.35
N PHE A 178 8.21 -28.29 -17.31
CA PHE A 178 7.91 -27.73 -15.99
C PHE A 178 8.01 -26.19 -15.96
N ALA A 179 9.07 -25.63 -16.54
CA ALA A 179 9.20 -24.17 -16.64
C ALA A 179 8.00 -23.55 -17.39
N GLY A 180 7.53 -24.21 -18.45
CA GLY A 180 6.30 -23.80 -19.15
C GLY A 180 5.06 -23.81 -18.26
N ARG A 181 4.87 -24.87 -17.44
CA ARG A 181 3.74 -24.98 -16.51
C ARG A 181 3.80 -23.92 -15.39
N ILE A 182 4.99 -23.60 -14.89
CA ILE A 182 5.17 -22.51 -13.90
C ILE A 182 4.77 -21.16 -14.48
N ILE A 183 5.24 -20.84 -15.70
CA ILE A 183 4.90 -19.59 -16.38
C ILE A 183 3.40 -19.52 -16.63
N ASP A 184 2.80 -20.59 -17.12
CA ASP A 184 1.36 -20.68 -17.36
C ASP A 184 0.56 -20.50 -16.07
N SER A 185 0.96 -21.14 -14.97
CA SER A 185 0.34 -20.96 -13.67
C SER A 185 0.46 -19.52 -13.15
N MET A 186 1.60 -18.87 -13.36
CA MET A 186 1.78 -17.46 -13.01
C MET A 186 0.84 -16.54 -13.81
N GLN A 187 0.66 -16.81 -15.13
CA GLN A 187 -0.29 -16.04 -15.95
C GLN A 187 -1.74 -16.23 -15.51
N VAL A 188 -2.12 -17.48 -15.23
CA VAL A 188 -3.46 -17.82 -14.71
C VAL A 188 -3.66 -17.18 -13.33
N GLY A 189 -2.66 -17.24 -12.47
CA GLY A 189 -2.65 -16.56 -11.17
C GLY A 189 -2.86 -15.05 -11.28
N GLN A 190 -2.23 -14.39 -12.25
CA GLN A 190 -2.43 -12.96 -12.52
C GLN A 190 -3.88 -12.65 -12.90
N ILE A 191 -4.52 -13.49 -13.72
CA ILE A 191 -5.94 -13.32 -14.07
C ILE A 191 -6.81 -13.47 -12.81
N ALA A 192 -6.55 -14.48 -11.97
CA ALA A 192 -7.28 -14.70 -10.73
C ALA A 192 -7.15 -13.51 -9.76
N VAL A 193 -5.96 -12.93 -9.65
CA VAL A 193 -5.71 -11.73 -8.84
C VAL A 193 -6.46 -10.52 -9.38
N VAL A 194 -6.42 -10.27 -10.69
CA VAL A 194 -7.16 -9.15 -11.31
C VAL A 194 -8.66 -9.29 -11.07
N LEU A 195 -9.21 -10.51 -11.17
CA LEU A 195 -10.61 -10.78 -10.85
C LEU A 195 -10.95 -10.45 -9.40
N LYS A 196 -10.11 -10.91 -8.47
CA LYS A 196 -10.30 -10.62 -7.05
C LYS A 196 -10.30 -9.12 -6.79
N TYR A 197 -9.30 -8.39 -7.31
CA TYR A 197 -9.21 -6.95 -7.11
C TYR A 197 -10.38 -6.20 -7.74
N SER A 198 -10.77 -6.54 -8.96
CA SER A 198 -11.90 -5.90 -9.64
C SER A 198 -13.20 -6.11 -8.88
N TYR A 199 -13.45 -7.30 -8.35
CA TYR A 199 -14.62 -7.56 -7.54
C TYR A 199 -14.58 -6.83 -6.19
N ASP A 200 -13.45 -6.90 -5.49
CA ASP A 200 -13.29 -6.24 -4.19
C ASP A 200 -13.41 -4.71 -4.34
N ASP A 201 -12.95 -4.16 -5.46
CA ASP A 201 -13.06 -2.73 -5.74
C ASP A 201 -14.52 -2.29 -5.95
N ILE A 202 -15.30 -3.07 -6.71
CA ILE A 202 -16.74 -2.82 -6.89
C ILE A 202 -17.49 -2.96 -5.55
N LEU A 203 -17.16 -3.98 -4.78
CA LEU A 203 -17.82 -4.23 -3.50
C LEU A 203 -17.52 -3.14 -2.46
N CYS A 204 -16.26 -2.69 -2.41
CA CYS A 204 -15.76 -1.84 -1.33
C CYS A 204 -15.82 -0.34 -1.66
N ASN A 205 -15.85 0.04 -2.93
CA ASN A 205 -15.91 1.43 -3.39
C ASN A 205 -17.26 1.74 -4.04
N ASP A 206 -17.45 2.98 -4.50
CA ASP A 206 -18.66 3.43 -5.21
C ASP A 206 -18.72 2.86 -6.64
N GLY A 207 -18.32 1.59 -6.79
CA GLY A 207 -18.26 0.92 -8.07
C GLY A 207 -19.53 0.15 -8.40
N PHE A 208 -19.76 -0.05 -9.69
CA PHE A 208 -20.81 -0.89 -10.25
C PHE A 208 -20.31 -1.62 -11.49
N ILE A 209 -21.03 -2.68 -11.85
CA ILE A 209 -20.71 -3.48 -13.02
C ILE A 209 -21.81 -3.28 -14.04
N TYR A 210 -21.39 -3.06 -15.28
CA TYR A 210 -22.30 -2.89 -16.40
C TYR A 210 -22.07 -3.98 -17.44
N ILE A 211 -23.14 -4.66 -17.85
CA ILE A 211 -23.12 -5.70 -18.88
C ILE A 211 -23.79 -5.16 -20.14
N ASP A 212 -23.04 -5.12 -21.21
CA ASP A 212 -23.54 -4.87 -22.55
C ASP A 212 -23.54 -6.19 -23.35
N GLU A 213 -24.67 -6.88 -23.36
CA GLU A 213 -24.82 -8.14 -24.09
C GLU A 213 -24.64 -7.99 -25.60
N LYS A 214 -25.09 -6.87 -26.17
CA LYS A 214 -25.02 -6.61 -27.59
C LYS A 214 -23.59 -6.52 -28.08
N ASN A 215 -22.73 -5.84 -27.31
CA ASN A 215 -21.32 -5.65 -27.65
C ASN A 215 -20.41 -6.69 -26.96
N LYS A 216 -20.97 -7.61 -26.19
CA LYS A 216 -20.24 -8.58 -25.37
C LYS A 216 -19.16 -7.93 -24.53
N LEU A 217 -19.55 -6.89 -23.80
CA LEU A 217 -18.65 -6.07 -23.02
C LEU A 217 -19.07 -6.03 -21.54
N ILE A 218 -18.14 -6.34 -20.64
CA ILE A 218 -18.29 -6.14 -19.22
C ILE A 218 -17.48 -4.91 -18.83
N THR A 219 -18.13 -3.93 -18.21
CA THR A 219 -17.47 -2.70 -17.75
C THR A 219 -17.54 -2.61 -16.24
N PHE A 220 -16.39 -2.47 -15.61
CA PHE A 220 -16.26 -2.09 -14.21
C PHE A 220 -16.14 -0.57 -14.15
N ASP A 221 -17.12 0.09 -13.56
CA ASP A 221 -17.25 1.55 -13.58
C ASP A 221 -17.52 2.12 -12.20
N TYR A 222 -17.45 3.44 -12.04
CA TYR A 222 -17.62 4.15 -10.77
C TYR A 222 -18.64 5.27 -10.93
N GLU A 223 -19.46 5.50 -9.92
CA GLU A 223 -20.42 6.58 -9.92
C GLU A 223 -19.74 7.96 -9.85
N ASN A 224 -18.62 8.06 -9.15
CA ASN A 224 -17.94 9.31 -8.90
C ASN A 224 -16.47 9.29 -9.34
N TYR A 225 -16.23 9.65 -10.59
CA TYR A 225 -14.88 9.80 -11.11
C TYR A 225 -14.03 10.85 -10.37
N HIS A 226 -14.67 11.81 -9.71
CA HIS A 226 -13.92 12.78 -8.90
C HIS A 226 -13.26 12.11 -7.71
N ASN A 227 -13.97 11.24 -6.99
CA ASN A 227 -13.41 10.47 -5.89
C ASN A 227 -12.26 9.58 -6.36
N LEU A 228 -12.41 8.89 -7.49
CA LEU A 228 -11.34 8.07 -8.07
C LEU A 228 -10.09 8.91 -8.39
N LYS A 229 -10.27 10.11 -8.93
CA LYS A 229 -9.16 11.05 -9.17
C LYS A 229 -8.55 11.56 -7.86
N LEU A 230 -9.38 11.83 -6.84
CA LEU A 230 -8.91 12.25 -5.52
C LEU A 230 -8.04 11.18 -4.86
N LEU A 231 -8.44 9.90 -4.89
CA LEU A 231 -7.62 8.79 -4.39
C LEU A 231 -6.28 8.74 -5.11
N LYS A 232 -6.29 8.81 -6.44
CA LYS A 232 -5.06 8.81 -7.23
C LYS A 232 -4.15 10.00 -6.95
N ALA A 233 -4.72 11.19 -6.72
CA ALA A 233 -3.96 12.36 -6.30
C ALA A 233 -3.34 12.18 -4.91
N GLY A 234 -4.07 11.56 -3.98
CA GLY A 234 -3.55 11.20 -2.66
C GLY A 234 -2.35 10.26 -2.74
N ASP A 235 -2.41 9.23 -3.59
CA ASP A 235 -1.26 8.34 -3.84
C ASP A 235 -0.05 9.11 -4.38
N MET A 236 -0.26 10.08 -5.27
CA MET A 236 0.83 10.90 -5.79
C MET A 236 1.44 11.79 -4.71
N MET A 237 0.62 12.41 -3.86
CA MET A 237 1.10 13.17 -2.69
C MET A 237 1.91 12.29 -1.74
N PHE A 238 1.46 11.05 -1.53
CA PHE A 238 2.16 10.07 -0.70
C PHE A 238 3.58 9.79 -1.20
N PHE A 239 3.74 9.53 -2.50
CA PHE A 239 5.07 9.30 -3.09
C PHE A 239 5.94 10.55 -3.04
N GLU A 240 5.41 11.70 -3.36
CA GLU A 240 6.17 12.95 -3.38
C GLU A 240 6.69 13.32 -2.00
N ARG A 241 5.90 13.15 -0.95
CA ARG A 241 6.32 13.38 0.43
C ARG A 241 7.53 12.53 0.82
N ARG A 242 7.53 11.24 0.49
CA ARG A 242 8.66 10.35 0.77
C ARG A 242 9.96 10.88 0.16
N ILE A 243 9.88 11.41 -1.04
CA ILE A 243 11.05 11.94 -1.74
C ILE A 243 11.49 13.27 -1.14
N GLN A 244 10.57 14.14 -0.79
CA GLN A 244 10.88 15.40 -0.11
C GLN A 244 11.62 15.16 1.21
N VAL A 245 11.15 14.21 2.04
CA VAL A 245 11.81 13.85 3.30
C VAL A 245 13.20 13.30 3.04
N ARG A 246 13.37 12.40 2.07
CA ARG A 246 14.67 11.86 1.69
C ARG A 246 15.64 12.95 1.21
N ASN A 247 15.19 13.86 0.35
CA ASN A 247 16.00 14.95 -0.17
C ASN A 247 16.42 15.90 0.95
N ARG A 248 15.49 16.25 1.87
CA ARG A 248 15.80 17.07 3.04
C ARG A 248 16.87 16.42 3.93
N ALA A 249 16.74 15.11 4.19
CA ALA A 249 17.73 14.37 4.97
C ALA A 249 19.11 14.37 4.30
N CYS A 250 19.18 14.22 2.98
CA CYS A 250 20.43 14.28 2.21
C CYS A 250 21.06 15.68 2.25
N ILE A 251 20.27 16.74 2.02
CA ILE A 251 20.73 18.12 1.99
C ILE A 251 21.28 18.54 3.37
N ASN A 252 20.57 18.21 4.42
CA ASN A 252 20.93 18.57 5.79
C ASN A 252 21.93 17.59 6.44
N ASN A 253 22.45 16.61 5.68
CA ASN A 253 23.34 15.56 6.20
C ASN A 253 22.81 14.87 7.46
N ILE A 254 21.50 14.68 7.56
CA ILE A 254 20.86 14.02 8.71
C ILE A 254 21.26 12.55 8.70
N LYS A 255 21.92 12.10 9.76
CA LYS A 255 22.28 10.69 9.91
C LYS A 255 21.04 9.90 10.36
N PRO A 256 20.65 8.86 9.61
CA PRO A 256 19.54 7.97 10.01
C PRO A 256 19.79 7.33 11.39
N LYS A 257 18.75 7.26 12.22
CA LYS A 257 18.81 6.59 13.53
C LYS A 257 19.19 5.11 13.39
N LEU A 258 18.71 4.45 12.34
CA LEU A 258 19.00 3.06 12.05
C LEU A 258 20.46 2.77 11.70
N TYR A 259 21.33 3.79 11.50
CA TYR A 259 22.76 3.59 11.27
C TYR A 259 23.49 2.96 12.44
N LYS A 260 22.91 3.02 13.66
CA LYS A 260 23.43 2.28 14.82
C LYS A 260 23.52 0.76 14.61
N TYR A 261 22.75 0.24 13.63
CA TYR A 261 22.73 -1.18 13.25
C TYR A 261 23.51 -1.45 11.95
N ILE A 262 24.47 -0.65 11.58
CA ILE A 262 25.32 -0.89 10.41
C ILE A 262 26.75 -1.12 10.87
N THR A 263 27.34 -2.25 10.49
CA THR A 263 28.76 -2.58 10.73
C THR A 263 29.63 -2.17 9.56
N ASP A 264 30.95 -2.27 9.70
CA ASP A 264 31.92 -2.00 8.63
C ASP A 264 32.14 -3.21 7.69
N TYR A 265 31.15 -4.07 7.55
CA TYR A 265 31.18 -5.16 6.61
C TYR A 265 30.38 -4.85 5.36
N ARG A 266 30.93 -5.22 4.20
CA ARG A 266 30.27 -5.16 2.89
C ARG A 266 30.33 -6.48 2.15
N ILE A 267 29.37 -6.75 1.29
CA ILE A 267 29.40 -7.90 0.39
C ILE A 267 30.49 -7.63 -0.66
N LYS A 268 31.42 -8.58 -0.82
CA LYS A 268 32.50 -8.53 -1.83
C LYS A 268 32.13 -9.24 -3.12
N ASN A 269 31.59 -10.45 -2.97
CA ASN A 269 31.15 -11.24 -4.10
C ASN A 269 30.02 -12.18 -3.70
N VAL A 270 29.37 -12.74 -4.70
CA VAL A 270 28.28 -13.69 -4.58
C VAL A 270 28.55 -14.87 -5.50
N LYS A 271 28.22 -16.08 -5.04
CA LYS A 271 28.22 -17.31 -5.81
C LYS A 271 26.83 -17.90 -5.80
N ILE A 272 26.40 -18.44 -6.93
CA ILE A 272 25.14 -19.17 -7.06
C ILE A 272 25.48 -20.60 -7.47
N ILE A 273 24.94 -21.54 -6.72
CA ILE A 273 25.06 -22.98 -7.02
C ILE A 273 23.68 -23.59 -6.79
N ASN A 274 23.05 -24.12 -7.83
CA ASN A 274 21.71 -24.70 -7.78
C ASN A 274 20.71 -23.77 -7.11
N SER A 275 20.58 -22.54 -7.64
CA SER A 275 19.74 -21.45 -7.12
C SER A 275 20.11 -20.93 -5.71
N CYS A 276 21.04 -21.59 -5.02
CA CYS A 276 21.45 -21.23 -3.67
C CYS A 276 22.49 -20.11 -3.67
N ILE A 277 22.21 -19.08 -2.90
CA ILE A 277 23.01 -17.86 -2.77
C ILE A 277 24.02 -18.03 -1.65
N THR A 278 25.31 -17.82 -1.95
CA THR A 278 26.39 -17.77 -0.95
C THR A 278 27.15 -16.45 -1.10
N LEU A 279 27.44 -15.79 0.03
CA LEU A 279 28.07 -14.47 0.05
C LEU A 279 29.43 -14.49 0.74
N ASN A 280 30.38 -13.73 0.19
CA ASN A 280 31.64 -13.43 0.84
C ASN A 280 31.69 -11.94 1.24
N PHE A 281 32.16 -11.70 2.44
CA PHE A 281 32.24 -10.36 3.04
C PHE A 281 33.69 -9.87 3.16
N GLY A 282 33.82 -8.56 3.22
CA GLY A 282 35.08 -7.91 3.58
C GLY A 282 34.82 -6.63 4.37
N GLN A 283 35.84 -6.23 5.11
CA GLN A 283 35.82 -4.93 5.79
C GLN A 283 35.84 -3.79 4.77
N GLY A 284 35.24 -2.68 5.13
CA GLY A 284 35.17 -1.46 4.35
C GLY A 284 33.77 -0.82 4.40
N GLU A 285 33.66 0.41 3.96
CA GLU A 285 32.42 1.15 4.03
C GLU A 285 31.26 0.48 3.28
N PRO A 286 30.15 0.16 3.95
CA PRO A 286 28.99 -0.52 3.37
C PRO A 286 28.04 0.47 2.67
N LYS A 287 28.50 1.19 1.63
CA LYS A 287 27.75 2.25 0.96
C LYS A 287 26.35 1.82 0.54
N GLY A 288 26.21 0.64 -0.08
CA GLY A 288 24.92 0.13 -0.52
C GLY A 288 23.94 -0.12 0.64
N HIS A 289 24.42 -0.70 1.74
CA HIS A 289 23.60 -0.90 2.94
C HIS A 289 23.16 0.43 3.57
N LYS A 290 24.10 1.39 3.69
CA LYS A 290 23.77 2.75 4.17
C LYS A 290 22.71 3.43 3.32
N GLN A 291 22.76 3.29 1.98
CA GLN A 291 21.76 3.87 1.08
C GLN A 291 20.36 3.25 1.32
N ILE A 292 20.26 1.93 1.49
CA ILE A 292 19.00 1.25 1.79
C ILE A 292 18.44 1.74 3.12
N VAL A 293 19.25 1.73 4.17
CA VAL A 293 18.86 2.17 5.51
C VAL A 293 18.44 3.65 5.50
N SER A 294 19.13 4.51 4.79
CA SER A 294 18.74 5.91 4.64
C SER A 294 17.40 6.07 3.92
N GLY A 295 17.17 5.28 2.86
CA GLY A 295 15.89 5.25 2.16
C GLY A 295 14.74 4.76 3.03
N MET A 296 14.97 3.71 3.83
CA MET A 296 14.00 3.15 4.77
C MET A 296 13.67 4.14 5.88
N GLN A 297 14.69 4.72 6.54
CA GLN A 297 14.49 5.75 7.56
C GLN A 297 13.67 6.93 7.04
N SER A 298 14.02 7.45 5.86
CA SER A 298 13.27 8.55 5.25
C SER A 298 11.82 8.20 4.93
N ALA A 299 11.55 6.93 4.55
CA ALA A 299 10.19 6.47 4.35
C ALA A 299 9.41 6.44 5.68
N ILE A 300 10.02 5.90 6.74
CA ILE A 300 9.41 5.88 8.09
C ILE A 300 9.16 7.30 8.58
N ASP A 301 10.16 8.19 8.50
CA ASP A 301 10.05 9.59 8.94
C ASP A 301 8.99 10.38 8.14
N ALA A 302 8.62 9.93 6.94
CA ALA A 302 7.59 10.60 6.16
C ALA A 302 6.18 10.49 6.75
N TYR A 303 5.84 9.37 7.41
CA TYR A 303 4.48 9.08 7.87
C TYR A 303 4.39 8.41 9.24
N TYR A 304 5.50 7.97 9.80
CA TYR A 304 5.60 7.37 11.14
C TYR A 304 6.60 8.12 12.02
N GLU A 305 6.83 9.42 11.76
CA GLU A 305 7.67 10.29 12.60
C GLU A 305 7.22 10.28 14.07
N PHE A 306 5.91 10.12 14.30
CA PHE A 306 5.31 10.03 15.62
C PHE A 306 5.50 8.67 16.31
N LEU A 307 5.86 7.61 15.57
CA LEU A 307 6.06 6.28 16.12
C LEU A 307 7.49 6.17 16.67
N VAL A 308 7.60 5.82 17.92
CA VAL A 308 8.89 5.60 18.56
C VAL A 308 9.48 4.30 18.04
N GLY A 309 10.64 4.35 17.36
CA GLY A 309 11.30 3.17 16.78
C GLY A 309 11.75 2.12 17.79
N ASP A 310 11.85 2.51 19.08
CA ASP A 310 12.12 1.61 20.20
C ASP A 310 10.86 0.88 20.70
N THR A 311 9.73 1.01 20.02
CA THR A 311 8.49 0.27 20.29
C THR A 311 8.77 -1.22 20.33
N ILE A 312 8.46 -1.85 21.46
CA ILE A 312 8.73 -3.26 21.74
C ILE A 312 7.62 -4.12 21.15
N LEU A 313 8.02 -5.23 20.56
CA LEU A 313 7.15 -6.28 20.02
C LEU A 313 7.22 -7.53 20.92
N PRO A 314 6.32 -7.68 21.92
CA PRO A 314 6.40 -8.75 22.90
C PRO A 314 6.45 -10.15 22.31
N ASN A 315 5.65 -10.41 21.26
CA ASN A 315 5.56 -11.71 20.61
C ASN A 315 6.84 -12.09 19.83
N TYR A 316 7.76 -11.13 19.60
CA TYR A 316 9.01 -11.33 18.89
C TYR A 316 10.23 -11.16 19.80
N ALA A 317 10.25 -11.88 20.91
CA ALA A 317 11.31 -11.86 21.92
C ALA A 317 11.67 -10.43 22.39
N ASN A 318 10.67 -9.57 22.53
CA ASN A 318 10.82 -8.14 22.85
C ASN A 318 11.75 -7.40 21.88
N SER A 319 11.80 -7.80 20.60
CA SER A 319 12.52 -7.03 19.58
C SER A 319 11.85 -5.68 19.39
N THR A 320 12.64 -4.67 19.08
CA THR A 320 12.09 -3.36 18.71
C THR A 320 11.75 -3.33 17.22
N ILE A 321 10.86 -2.41 16.81
CA ILE A 321 10.57 -2.17 15.40
C ILE A 321 11.86 -1.84 14.65
N ASP A 322 12.74 -1.01 15.21
CA ASP A 322 14.04 -0.66 14.61
C ASP A 322 14.92 -1.88 14.35
N GLU A 323 14.95 -2.86 15.27
CA GLU A 323 15.72 -4.10 15.08
C GLU A 323 15.17 -4.92 13.90
N VAL A 324 13.84 -5.12 13.82
CA VAL A 324 13.21 -5.87 12.73
C VAL A 324 13.43 -5.17 11.38
N ILE A 325 13.23 -3.85 11.32
CA ILE A 325 13.47 -3.05 10.11
C ILE A 325 14.95 -3.11 9.68
N SER A 326 15.89 -3.08 10.63
CA SER A 326 17.33 -3.19 10.31
C SER A 326 17.69 -4.56 9.76
N VAL A 327 17.09 -5.63 10.28
CA VAL A 327 17.20 -6.98 9.71
C VAL A 327 16.64 -7.01 8.28
N TRP A 328 15.47 -6.44 8.06
CA TRP A 328 14.91 -6.33 6.72
C TRP A 328 15.79 -5.53 5.76
N CYS A 329 16.35 -4.39 6.18
CA CYS A 329 17.31 -3.62 5.39
C CYS A 329 18.56 -4.43 5.00
N ALA A 330 19.05 -5.30 5.89
CA ALA A 330 20.17 -6.21 5.57
C ALA A 330 19.76 -7.25 4.52
N ILE A 331 18.53 -7.80 4.59
CA ILE A 331 17.99 -8.71 3.59
C ILE A 331 17.79 -7.98 2.25
N GLN A 332 17.28 -6.75 2.26
CA GLN A 332 17.18 -5.91 1.07
C GLN A 332 18.55 -5.66 0.43
N TYR A 333 19.58 -5.41 1.25
CA TYR A 333 20.94 -5.24 0.73
C TYR A 333 21.48 -6.48 0.06
N ILE A 334 21.22 -7.66 0.63
CA ILE A 334 21.56 -8.95 0.03
C ILE A 334 20.82 -9.13 -1.31
N ALA A 335 19.50 -8.99 -1.32
CA ALA A 335 18.65 -9.14 -2.50
C ALA A 335 19.06 -8.18 -3.62
N LEU A 336 19.32 -6.91 -3.28
CA LEU A 336 19.77 -5.89 -4.22
C LEU A 336 21.14 -6.25 -4.81
N TYR A 337 22.10 -6.63 -3.95
CA TYR A 337 23.45 -6.99 -4.40
C TYR A 337 23.44 -8.17 -5.35
N VAL A 338 22.67 -9.22 -5.02
CA VAL A 338 22.47 -10.39 -5.87
C VAL A 338 21.87 -10.00 -7.21
N SER A 339 20.77 -9.22 -7.21
CA SER A 339 20.08 -8.81 -8.43
C SER A 339 20.95 -8.00 -9.39
N PHE A 340 21.87 -7.17 -8.86
CA PHE A 340 22.72 -6.30 -9.68
C PHE A 340 24.01 -6.96 -10.17
N ASN A 341 24.63 -7.83 -9.37
CA ASN A 341 25.98 -8.32 -9.63
C ASN A 341 26.02 -9.71 -10.28
N ILE A 342 24.86 -10.35 -10.44
CA ILE A 342 24.78 -11.63 -11.15
C ILE A 342 24.18 -11.41 -12.53
N ASN A 343 24.92 -11.84 -13.54
CA ASN A 343 24.38 -12.03 -14.88
C ASN A 343 23.99 -13.51 -15.00
N TYR A 344 22.72 -13.82 -14.81
CA TYR A 344 22.16 -15.08 -15.25
C TYR A 344 21.47 -14.86 -16.59
N ASP A 345 21.50 -15.88 -17.43
CA ASP A 345 20.87 -15.81 -18.73
C ASP A 345 19.36 -15.64 -18.55
N ILE A 346 18.87 -14.51 -19.03
CA ILE A 346 17.44 -14.13 -18.99
C ILE A 346 16.85 -14.15 -20.39
N SER A 347 17.42 -14.93 -21.31
CA SER A 347 16.92 -15.01 -22.69
C SER A 347 15.40 -15.28 -22.68
N ILE A 348 14.64 -14.50 -23.42
CA ILE A 348 13.18 -14.54 -23.44
C ILE A 348 12.66 -15.89 -23.99
N ASN A 349 13.53 -16.61 -24.74
CA ASN A 349 13.22 -17.89 -25.36
C ASN A 349 13.55 -19.10 -24.44
N ALA A 350 14.04 -18.86 -23.23
CA ALA A 350 14.41 -19.96 -22.35
C ALA A 350 13.15 -20.61 -21.75
N ARG A 351 12.71 -21.68 -22.38
CA ARG A 351 11.97 -22.77 -21.71
C ARG A 351 12.89 -23.52 -20.73
N GLU A 352 13.90 -22.83 -20.21
CA GLU A 352 15.00 -23.39 -19.47
C GLU A 352 14.68 -23.54 -18.00
N ASP A 353 15.38 -24.47 -17.41
CA ASP A 353 15.47 -24.75 -15.99
C ASP A 353 15.76 -23.46 -15.19
N PHE A 354 14.90 -23.11 -14.24
CA PHE A 354 15.11 -21.99 -13.32
C PHE A 354 16.21 -22.23 -12.29
N SER A 355 16.91 -23.38 -12.33
CA SER A 355 17.94 -23.74 -11.34
C SER A 355 19.13 -22.80 -11.30
N SER A 356 19.36 -22.02 -12.37
CA SER A 356 20.39 -20.98 -12.42
C SER A 356 19.94 -19.65 -11.80
N VAL A 357 18.63 -19.46 -11.57
CA VAL A 357 18.07 -18.21 -11.03
C VAL A 357 18.19 -18.22 -9.51
N PRO A 358 18.85 -17.22 -8.89
CA PRO A 358 18.98 -17.17 -7.45
C PRO A 358 17.61 -17.00 -6.77
N SER A 359 17.27 -17.94 -5.90
CA SER A 359 15.95 -17.98 -5.24
C SER A 359 15.99 -18.38 -3.78
N LYS A 360 17.09 -19.00 -3.30
CA LYS A 360 17.16 -19.53 -1.93
C LYS A 360 18.52 -19.28 -1.26
N MET A 361 18.51 -19.31 0.07
CA MET A 361 19.70 -19.21 0.92
C MET A 361 19.56 -20.11 2.14
N LEU A 362 20.65 -20.74 2.60
CA LEU A 362 20.65 -21.49 3.86
C LEU A 362 20.24 -20.58 5.02
N LYS A 363 19.36 -21.05 5.91
CA LYS A 363 18.91 -20.31 7.10
C LYS A 363 20.07 -19.91 8.00
N SER A 364 21.03 -20.83 8.20
CA SER A 364 22.25 -20.57 8.97
C SER A 364 23.10 -19.44 8.38
N ASP A 365 23.24 -19.45 7.04
CA ASP A 365 24.02 -18.45 6.32
C ASP A 365 23.34 -17.07 6.39
N LEU A 366 22.03 -17.01 6.12
CA LEU A 366 21.28 -15.75 6.22
C LEU A 366 21.40 -15.13 7.61
N ILE A 367 21.22 -15.92 8.68
CA ILE A 367 21.39 -15.47 10.07
C ILE A 367 22.81 -14.93 10.28
N SER A 368 23.83 -15.68 9.88
CA SER A 368 25.23 -15.27 10.01
C SER A 368 25.54 -13.98 9.26
N TYR A 369 25.01 -13.84 8.04
CA TYR A 369 25.19 -12.64 7.21
C TYR A 369 24.52 -11.42 7.80
N ILE A 370 23.30 -11.56 8.32
CA ILE A 370 22.58 -10.47 9.00
C ILE A 370 23.33 -10.00 10.25
N ILE A 371 23.76 -10.94 11.10
CA ILE A 371 24.57 -10.61 12.29
C ILE A 371 25.82 -9.81 11.86
N LYS A 372 26.49 -10.25 10.82
CA LYS A 372 27.70 -9.62 10.31
C LYS A 372 27.43 -8.20 9.78
N LEU A 373 26.31 -7.99 9.08
CA LEU A 373 25.93 -6.69 8.52
C LEU A 373 25.37 -5.72 9.54
N THR A 374 24.69 -6.24 10.58
CA THR A 374 23.92 -5.37 11.51
C THR A 374 24.52 -5.28 12.92
N GLY A 375 25.29 -6.28 13.34
CA GLY A 375 25.75 -6.40 14.73
C GLY A 375 24.64 -6.78 15.73
N ILE A 376 23.42 -7.04 15.27
CA ILE A 376 22.28 -7.43 16.12
C ILE A 376 22.54 -8.84 16.67
N LYS A 377 22.19 -9.06 17.95
CA LYS A 377 22.39 -10.34 18.64
C LYS A 377 21.56 -11.47 18.00
N LEU A 378 22.10 -12.69 18.00
CA LEU A 378 21.49 -13.88 17.38
C LEU A 378 20.00 -14.07 17.76
N ALA A 379 19.64 -13.94 19.04
CA ALA A 379 18.27 -14.13 19.49
C ALA A 379 17.31 -13.12 18.83
N LYS A 380 17.74 -11.85 18.70
CA LYS A 380 16.97 -10.78 18.08
C LYS A 380 16.88 -10.95 16.56
N VAL A 381 17.96 -11.40 15.91
CA VAL A 381 17.94 -11.72 14.46
C VAL A 381 16.94 -12.84 14.18
N ARG A 382 16.94 -13.92 14.98
CA ARG A 382 15.98 -15.02 14.83
C ARG A 382 14.54 -14.53 15.00
N ALA A 383 14.26 -13.76 16.04
CA ALA A 383 12.94 -13.21 16.29
C ALA A 383 12.48 -12.28 15.14
N SER A 384 13.39 -11.44 14.63
CA SER A 384 13.10 -10.55 13.50
C SER A 384 12.83 -11.33 12.20
N LEU A 385 13.56 -12.42 11.96
CA LEU A 385 13.28 -13.30 10.82
C LEU A 385 11.90 -13.95 10.96
N THR A 386 11.56 -14.47 12.15
CA THR A 386 10.22 -15.03 12.41
C THR A 386 9.11 -14.01 12.16
N ALA A 387 9.35 -12.73 12.45
CA ALA A 387 8.38 -11.67 12.16
C ALA A 387 8.15 -11.41 10.65
N LEU A 388 9.15 -11.73 9.82
CA LEU A 388 9.12 -11.57 8.36
C LEU A 388 8.87 -12.89 7.61
N GLU A 389 8.75 -13.99 8.33
CA GLU A 389 8.61 -15.34 7.80
C GLU A 389 7.16 -15.69 7.50
N ALA A 390 6.95 -16.41 6.40
CA ALA A 390 5.66 -16.98 6.06
C ALA A 390 5.36 -18.20 6.95
N ASP A 391 4.17 -18.26 7.50
CA ASP A 391 3.63 -19.41 8.24
C ASP A 391 2.80 -20.28 7.29
N TRP A 392 3.35 -21.40 6.84
CA TRP A 392 2.68 -22.31 5.92
C TRP A 392 1.35 -22.90 6.43
N THR A 393 1.03 -22.71 7.71
CA THR A 393 -0.27 -23.14 8.25
C THR A 393 -1.41 -22.14 7.98
N LYS A 394 -1.05 -20.92 7.53
CA LYS A 394 -1.98 -19.81 7.32
C LYS A 394 -1.87 -19.26 5.91
N PHE A 395 -2.84 -18.43 5.55
CA PHE A 395 -2.72 -17.57 4.37
C PHE A 395 -1.68 -16.47 4.66
N ASN A 396 -0.70 -16.33 3.76
CA ASN A 396 0.35 -15.33 3.88
C ASN A 396 0.22 -14.28 2.77
N ASP A 397 0.45 -13.03 3.14
CA ASP A 397 0.69 -11.96 2.19
C ASP A 397 2.19 -11.83 1.97
N ILE A 398 2.65 -12.10 0.74
CA ILE A 398 4.07 -12.05 0.34
C ILE A 398 4.71 -10.67 0.57
N TRP A 399 3.89 -9.61 0.62
CA TRP A 399 4.36 -8.25 0.87
C TRP A 399 4.74 -7.97 2.33
N THR A 400 4.27 -8.81 3.25
CA THR A 400 4.54 -8.68 4.69
C THR A 400 5.25 -9.88 5.27
N ALA A 401 4.99 -11.08 4.73
CA ALA A 401 5.66 -12.33 5.07
C ALA A 401 6.55 -12.75 3.88
N MET A 402 7.67 -12.08 3.73
CA MET A 402 8.52 -12.12 2.53
C MET A 402 9.59 -13.20 2.53
N LEU A 403 9.70 -14.00 3.59
CA LEU A 403 10.65 -15.13 3.70
C LEU A 403 9.88 -16.43 3.79
N TYR A 404 10.09 -17.34 2.85
CA TYR A 404 9.38 -18.62 2.82
C TYR A 404 10.31 -19.74 3.28
N PRO A 405 10.11 -20.33 4.48
CA PRO A 405 10.96 -21.39 5.00
C PRO A 405 10.67 -22.71 4.28
N VAL A 406 11.70 -23.32 3.71
CA VAL A 406 11.63 -24.64 3.04
C VAL A 406 12.84 -25.47 3.48
N GLY A 407 12.61 -26.50 4.29
CA GLY A 407 13.68 -27.28 4.90
C GLY A 407 14.71 -26.38 5.59
N GLU A 408 15.99 -26.53 5.22
CA GLU A 408 17.11 -25.74 5.73
C GLU A 408 17.29 -24.39 5.03
N TYR A 409 16.39 -24.02 4.11
CA TYR A 409 16.50 -22.80 3.30
C TYR A 409 15.39 -21.81 3.59
N TYR A 410 15.66 -20.52 3.28
CA TYR A 410 14.65 -19.53 2.98
C TYR A 410 14.59 -19.30 1.47
N LEU A 411 13.39 -19.28 0.92
CA LEU A 411 13.16 -18.72 -0.40
C LEU A 411 13.08 -17.20 -0.30
N LEU A 412 13.71 -16.50 -1.23
CA LEU A 412 13.89 -15.06 -1.24
C LEU A 412 13.26 -14.45 -2.50
N PRO A 413 11.99 -14.05 -2.48
CA PRO A 413 11.37 -13.32 -3.57
C PRO A 413 11.87 -11.87 -3.57
N PHE A 414 12.76 -11.51 -4.49
CA PHE A 414 13.48 -10.23 -4.46
C PHE A 414 12.57 -9.02 -4.59
N PHE A 415 11.56 -9.08 -5.45
CA PHE A 415 10.71 -7.93 -5.67
C PHE A 415 9.95 -7.49 -4.39
N PRO A 416 9.18 -8.35 -3.71
CA PRO A 416 8.56 -7.96 -2.44
C PRO A 416 9.57 -7.61 -1.36
N ILE A 417 10.70 -8.31 -1.23
CA ILE A 417 11.76 -7.94 -0.27
C ILE A 417 12.21 -6.48 -0.47
N LEU A 418 12.40 -6.04 -1.73
CA LEU A 418 12.93 -4.74 -2.07
C LEU A 418 11.88 -3.62 -2.07
N TYR A 419 10.63 -3.94 -2.41
CA TYR A 419 9.60 -2.95 -2.72
C TYR A 419 8.35 -3.00 -1.85
N SER A 420 8.26 -3.90 -0.87
CA SER A 420 7.18 -3.87 0.12
C SER A 420 7.10 -2.49 0.79
N SER A 421 5.88 -2.07 1.04
CA SER A 421 5.63 -0.81 1.73
C SER A 421 6.08 -0.92 3.19
N PRO A 422 7.01 -0.09 3.67
CA PRO A 422 7.41 -0.12 5.08
C PRO A 422 6.23 0.13 6.03
N TYR A 423 5.23 0.87 5.59
CA TYR A 423 4.04 1.17 6.37
C TYR A 423 3.18 -0.07 6.59
N ASN A 424 2.91 -0.83 5.51
CA ASN A 424 2.18 -2.10 5.62
C ASN A 424 2.94 -3.11 6.49
N VAL A 425 4.25 -3.22 6.30
CA VAL A 425 5.08 -4.11 7.13
C VAL A 425 5.05 -3.69 8.59
N ILE A 426 5.21 -2.40 8.91
CA ILE A 426 5.17 -1.90 10.30
C ILE A 426 3.79 -2.12 10.92
N ASP A 427 2.69 -1.83 10.21
CA ASP A 427 1.34 -2.07 10.69
C ASP A 427 1.12 -3.55 11.04
N GLN A 428 1.59 -4.46 10.19
CA GLN A 428 1.51 -5.91 10.43
C GLN A 428 2.44 -6.37 11.56
N LEU A 429 3.63 -5.80 11.67
CA LEU A 429 4.55 -6.09 12.79
C LEU A 429 3.94 -5.69 14.13
N MET A 430 3.30 -4.53 14.21
CA MET A 430 2.60 -4.08 15.42
C MET A 430 1.42 -5.01 15.75
N ALA A 431 0.56 -5.29 14.78
CA ALA A 431 -0.61 -6.14 14.98
C ALA A 431 -0.26 -7.57 15.42
N ARG A 432 0.75 -8.19 14.79
CA ARG A 432 1.21 -9.55 15.13
C ARG A 432 2.15 -9.58 16.32
N GLY A 433 2.86 -8.48 16.57
CA GLY A 433 3.88 -8.36 17.61
C GLY A 433 3.35 -8.15 19.02
N GLY A 434 2.02 -7.98 19.17
CA GLY A 434 1.38 -7.76 20.47
C GLY A 434 1.48 -6.30 20.95
N PHE A 435 1.64 -5.34 20.03
CA PHE A 435 1.57 -3.91 20.34
C PHE A 435 0.10 -3.47 20.43
N ASP A 436 -0.21 -2.63 21.41
CA ASP A 436 -1.53 -2.02 21.53
C ASP A 436 -1.73 -0.95 20.44
N LEU A 437 -2.66 -1.20 19.51
CA LEU A 437 -2.93 -0.29 18.41
C LEU A 437 -3.59 1.03 18.85
N ASP A 438 -4.23 1.07 20.02
CA ASP A 438 -4.77 2.30 20.60
C ASP A 438 -3.64 3.26 20.99
N ASP A 439 -2.50 2.73 21.43
CA ASP A 439 -1.31 3.53 21.70
C ASP A 439 -0.80 4.26 20.44
N ARG A 440 -0.95 3.67 19.27
CA ARG A 440 -0.59 4.33 18.00
C ARG A 440 -1.43 5.58 17.76
N GLY A 441 -2.73 5.52 18.02
CA GLY A 441 -3.63 6.67 17.92
C GLY A 441 -3.21 7.79 18.89
N ARG A 442 -3.00 7.45 20.17
CA ARG A 442 -2.53 8.40 21.20
C ARG A 442 -1.19 9.05 20.86
N GLN A 443 -0.25 8.29 20.28
CA GLN A 443 1.03 8.84 19.84
C GLN A 443 0.86 9.83 18.67
N PHE A 444 -0.06 9.57 17.75
CA PHE A 444 -0.36 10.48 16.65
C PHE A 444 -0.99 11.79 17.14
N GLU A 445 -1.94 11.74 18.05
CA GLU A 445 -2.55 12.91 18.69
C GLU A 445 -1.50 13.74 19.45
N THR A 446 -0.67 13.10 20.27
CA THR A 446 0.44 13.73 21.00
C THR A 446 1.43 14.39 20.03
N PHE A 447 1.74 13.72 18.91
CA PHE A 447 2.60 14.28 17.87
C PHE A 447 2.01 15.58 17.29
N LEU A 448 0.73 15.58 16.93
CA LEU A 448 0.05 16.77 16.39
C LEU A 448 0.10 17.92 17.37
N TYR A 449 -0.24 17.70 18.65
CA TYR A 449 -0.17 18.70 19.69
C TYR A 449 1.24 19.27 19.86
N ASN A 450 2.26 18.41 19.91
CA ASN A 450 3.65 18.83 20.03
C ASN A 450 4.12 19.65 18.82
N GLN A 451 3.74 19.25 17.61
CA GLN A 451 4.09 20.02 16.40
C GLN A 451 3.46 21.41 16.37
N LEU A 452 2.27 21.57 16.95
CA LEU A 452 1.55 22.85 17.02
C LEU A 452 2.08 23.77 18.13
N THR A 453 2.57 23.20 19.24
CA THR A 453 3.01 23.97 20.41
C THR A 453 4.52 24.23 20.45
N GLN A 454 5.33 23.35 19.89
CA GLN A 454 6.81 23.49 19.88
C GLN A 454 7.33 24.34 18.74
N LYS A 455 6.58 24.52 17.67
CA LYS A 455 6.96 25.37 16.54
C LYS A 455 6.05 26.59 16.51
N GLU A 456 6.63 27.75 16.62
CA GLU A 456 5.89 29.00 16.51
C GLU A 456 5.21 29.11 15.15
N PRO A 457 3.87 29.21 15.10
CA PRO A 457 3.16 29.49 13.86
C PRO A 457 3.43 30.95 13.42
N PRO A 458 3.23 31.26 12.14
CA PRO A 458 3.51 32.63 11.61
C PRO A 458 2.58 33.69 12.17
N TYR A 459 1.45 33.32 12.74
CA TYR A 459 0.48 34.19 13.42
C TYR A 459 0.01 33.54 14.72
N PRO A 460 -0.47 34.37 15.70
CA PRO A 460 -0.89 33.85 17.00
C PRO A 460 -2.03 32.80 16.89
N ILE A 461 -1.87 31.73 17.63
CA ILE A 461 -2.90 30.72 17.85
C ILE A 461 -2.95 30.35 19.33
N THR A 462 -4.11 29.92 19.80
CA THR A 462 -4.25 29.26 21.11
C THR A 462 -4.61 27.80 20.87
N CYS A 463 -3.71 26.89 21.25
CA CYS A 463 -3.91 25.46 21.11
C CYS A 463 -4.26 24.87 22.50
N MET A 464 -5.38 24.18 22.58
CA MET A 464 -5.77 23.46 23.80
C MET A 464 -5.11 22.08 23.86
N PRO A 465 -4.75 21.58 25.05
CA PRO A 465 -4.24 20.23 25.19
C PRO A 465 -5.25 19.18 24.72
N THR A 466 -4.74 18.09 24.13
CA THR A 466 -5.55 16.91 23.83
C THR A 466 -6.03 16.27 25.12
N GLY A 467 -7.29 15.89 25.22
CA GLY A 467 -7.82 15.24 26.41
C GLY A 467 -9.33 15.33 26.57
N LYS A 468 -9.79 14.85 27.73
CA LYS A 468 -11.21 14.86 28.10
C LYS A 468 -11.58 16.17 28.79
N TYR A 469 -12.66 16.76 28.32
CA TYR A 469 -13.26 17.99 28.83
C TYR A 469 -14.68 17.72 29.29
N GLY A 470 -15.10 18.33 30.40
CA GLY A 470 -16.43 18.15 30.94
C GLY A 470 -16.45 17.69 32.38
N ILE A 471 -17.62 17.27 32.87
CA ILE A 471 -17.87 16.73 34.21
C ILE A 471 -18.22 15.26 34.05
N GLN A 472 -17.85 14.42 35.03
CA GLN A 472 -18.10 12.97 35.01
C GLN A 472 -19.54 12.64 34.59
N GLY A 473 -19.67 11.88 33.51
CA GLY A 473 -20.96 11.54 32.87
C GLY A 473 -21.40 12.46 31.74
N ASN A 474 -20.72 13.59 31.51
CA ASN A 474 -20.90 14.50 30.38
C ASN A 474 -19.52 15.00 29.93
N GLU A 475 -18.68 14.08 29.46
CA GLU A 475 -17.31 14.34 29.03
C GLU A 475 -17.20 14.09 27.53
N GLU A 476 -16.40 14.90 26.85
CA GLU A 476 -16.01 14.66 25.43
C GLU A 476 -14.49 14.72 25.32
N GLU A 477 -13.91 13.77 24.58
CA GLU A 477 -12.48 13.76 24.25
C GLU A 477 -12.23 14.59 23.01
N ILE A 478 -11.31 15.56 23.12
CA ILE A 478 -11.01 16.50 22.04
C ILE A 478 -9.52 16.33 21.67
N ASP A 479 -9.29 15.96 20.42
CA ASP A 479 -7.94 15.65 19.93
C ASP A 479 -7.20 16.93 19.53
N VAL A 480 -7.86 17.82 18.78
CA VAL A 480 -7.29 19.09 18.31
C VAL A 480 -8.33 20.20 18.45
N LEU A 481 -7.95 21.24 19.20
CA LEU A 481 -8.75 22.44 19.37
C LEU A 481 -7.85 23.68 19.32
N ILE A 482 -8.04 24.53 18.30
CA ILE A 482 -7.20 25.68 18.04
C ILE A 482 -8.07 26.91 17.83
N SER A 483 -7.84 27.97 18.61
CA SER A 483 -8.41 29.29 18.35
C SER A 483 -7.45 30.13 17.53
N MET A 484 -7.92 30.63 16.40
CA MET A 484 -7.29 31.62 15.53
C MET A 484 -8.06 32.93 15.64
N LYS A 485 -7.65 33.97 14.91
CA LYS A 485 -8.28 35.30 15.00
C LYS A 485 -9.80 35.26 14.79
N ASN A 486 -10.26 34.67 13.68
CA ASN A 486 -11.66 34.68 13.26
C ASN A 486 -12.38 33.33 13.34
N VAL A 487 -11.62 32.24 13.56
CA VAL A 487 -12.14 30.86 13.53
C VAL A 487 -11.66 30.02 14.70
N VAL A 488 -12.45 29.01 15.03
CA VAL A 488 -12.06 27.91 15.93
C VAL A 488 -11.99 26.63 15.12
N LEU A 489 -10.82 26.04 15.08
CA LEU A 489 -10.56 24.77 14.42
C LEU A 489 -10.81 23.64 15.41
N VAL A 490 -11.68 22.72 15.05
CA VAL A 490 -11.95 21.50 15.83
C VAL A 490 -11.69 20.30 14.94
N ALA A 491 -10.76 19.46 15.34
CA ALA A 491 -10.47 18.27 14.57
C ALA A 491 -10.52 16.99 15.40
N ASP A 492 -10.89 15.91 14.72
CA ASP A 492 -10.74 14.55 15.16
C ASP A 492 -9.53 13.92 14.46
N ALA A 493 -8.61 13.30 15.21
CA ALA A 493 -7.38 12.75 14.68
C ALA A 493 -7.51 11.24 14.46
N LYS A 494 -7.43 10.79 13.23
CA LYS A 494 -7.55 9.37 12.86
C LYS A 494 -6.25 8.83 12.29
N CYS A 495 -5.57 7.99 13.07
CA CYS A 495 -4.44 7.23 12.59
C CYS A 495 -4.96 5.98 11.86
N ILE A 496 -5.06 6.05 10.53
CA ILE A 496 -5.51 4.93 9.69
C ILE A 496 -4.35 4.00 9.31
N HIS A 497 -4.68 2.75 8.95
CA HIS A 497 -3.71 1.82 8.38
C HIS A 497 -3.36 2.22 6.94
N TYR A 498 -2.17 1.83 6.50
CA TYR A 498 -1.81 1.99 5.10
C TYR A 498 -2.69 1.11 4.22
N SER A 499 -3.49 1.74 3.37
CA SER A 499 -4.41 1.03 2.48
C SER A 499 -3.68 0.49 1.26
N VAL A 500 -3.77 -0.81 1.03
CA VAL A 500 -3.17 -1.53 -0.11
C VAL A 500 -4.26 -2.14 -1.00
N GLU A 501 -5.23 -2.82 -0.39
CA GLU A 501 -6.34 -3.47 -1.07
C GLU A 501 -7.63 -2.64 -0.98
N PRO A 502 -8.60 -2.81 -1.90
CA PRO A 502 -9.87 -2.08 -1.88
C PRO A 502 -10.59 -2.14 -0.53
N ILE A 503 -10.54 -3.28 0.16
CA ILE A 503 -11.13 -3.44 1.49
C ILE A 503 -10.48 -2.51 2.53
N ASN A 504 -9.17 -2.32 2.46
CA ASN A 504 -8.46 -1.44 3.39
C ASN A 504 -8.84 0.04 3.16
N TYR A 505 -9.08 0.43 1.89
CA TYR A 505 -9.59 1.76 1.57
C TYR A 505 -10.99 1.96 2.15
N ALA A 506 -11.88 0.97 2.01
CA ALA A 506 -13.22 1.04 2.58
C ALA A 506 -13.23 1.08 4.11
N GLU A 507 -12.39 0.28 4.78
CA GLU A 507 -12.22 0.30 6.23
C GLU A 507 -11.69 1.66 6.72
N ALA A 508 -10.66 2.19 6.05
CA ALA A 508 -10.13 3.51 6.36
C ALA A 508 -11.18 4.61 6.15
N TRP A 509 -11.93 4.55 5.05
CA TRP A 509 -13.00 5.49 4.76
C TRP A 509 -14.11 5.46 5.83
N ASN A 510 -14.54 4.28 6.26
CA ASN A 510 -15.54 4.14 7.33
C ASN A 510 -15.06 4.77 8.65
N ARG A 511 -13.79 4.56 9.04
CA ARG A 511 -13.20 5.21 10.22
C ARG A 511 -13.16 6.74 10.09
N LEU A 512 -12.92 7.25 8.88
CA LEU A 512 -12.90 8.69 8.62
C LEU A 512 -14.32 9.28 8.66
N ILE A 513 -15.35 8.56 8.17
CA ILE A 513 -16.77 8.93 8.34
C ILE A 513 -17.12 9.04 9.83
N GLU A 514 -16.77 8.02 10.63
CA GLU A 514 -16.97 8.06 12.09
C GLU A 514 -16.29 9.30 12.72
N GLY A 515 -15.07 9.65 12.26
CA GLY A 515 -14.38 10.87 12.67
C GLY A 515 -15.14 12.15 12.30
N CYS A 516 -15.73 12.20 11.09
CA CYS A 516 -16.56 13.32 10.68
C CYS A 516 -17.79 13.49 11.57
N GLU A 517 -18.45 12.41 11.95
CA GLU A 517 -19.59 12.43 12.86
C GLU A 517 -19.18 12.84 14.28
N GLN A 518 -18.04 12.33 14.75
CA GLN A 518 -17.50 12.67 16.07
C GLN A 518 -17.13 14.14 16.18
N VAL A 519 -16.49 14.72 15.17
CA VAL A 519 -16.09 16.14 15.23
C VAL A 519 -17.29 17.09 15.23
N ILE A 520 -18.38 16.75 14.56
CA ILE A 520 -19.63 17.52 14.63
C ILE A 520 -20.15 17.53 16.08
N ARG A 521 -20.19 16.37 16.74
CA ARG A 521 -20.59 16.23 18.14
C ARG A 521 -19.67 17.03 19.08
N LYS A 522 -18.34 16.99 18.83
CA LYS A 522 -17.34 17.76 19.58
C LYS A 522 -17.60 19.27 19.48
N VAL A 523 -17.93 19.77 18.28
CA VAL A 523 -18.29 21.20 18.10
C VAL A 523 -19.53 21.57 18.90
N GLU A 524 -20.57 20.75 18.89
CA GLU A 524 -21.79 20.98 19.69
C GLU A 524 -21.49 20.97 21.19
N PHE A 525 -20.65 20.01 21.64
CA PHE A 525 -20.21 19.94 23.02
C PHE A 525 -19.47 21.21 23.47
N ILE A 526 -18.53 21.71 22.66
CA ILE A 526 -17.77 22.93 22.95
C ILE A 526 -18.72 24.14 23.08
N LYS A 527 -19.68 24.30 22.16
CA LYS A 527 -20.65 25.38 22.17
C LYS A 527 -21.54 25.35 23.41
N ASN A 528 -21.92 24.15 23.85
CA ASN A 528 -22.85 23.97 24.99
C ASN A 528 -22.14 23.98 26.35
N ASN A 529 -20.80 23.90 26.40
CA ASN A 529 -20.03 23.83 27.63
C ASN A 529 -18.90 24.88 27.71
N PRO A 530 -19.19 26.18 27.54
CA PRO A 530 -18.16 27.22 27.44
C PRO A 530 -17.27 27.32 28.65
N GLN A 531 -17.75 26.94 29.85
CA GLN A 531 -17.01 26.99 31.10
C GLN A 531 -15.74 26.12 31.12
N HIS A 532 -15.64 25.13 30.24
CA HIS A 532 -14.47 24.26 30.15
C HIS A 532 -13.41 24.78 29.18
N PHE A 533 -13.70 25.86 28.45
CA PHE A 533 -12.88 26.40 27.38
C PHE A 533 -12.51 27.87 27.58
N ASN A 534 -12.48 28.34 28.83
CA ASN A 534 -12.20 29.75 29.20
C ASN A 534 -10.84 30.27 28.70
N ASN A 535 -9.91 29.38 28.35
CA ASN A 535 -8.61 29.76 27.78
C ASN A 535 -8.70 30.15 26.29
N LEU A 536 -9.85 29.95 25.66
CA LEU A 536 -10.10 30.37 24.28
C LEU A 536 -10.82 31.72 24.31
N GLU A 537 -10.09 32.82 24.16
CA GLU A 537 -10.66 34.17 24.15
C GLU A 537 -11.72 34.33 23.04
N ASP A 538 -12.86 34.89 23.41
CA ASP A 538 -13.98 35.29 22.51
C ASP A 538 -14.40 34.24 21.46
N TYR A 539 -14.22 32.95 21.73
CA TYR A 539 -14.52 31.91 20.74
C TYR A 539 -15.99 31.81 20.36
N SER A 540 -16.91 32.32 21.21
CA SER A 540 -18.35 32.34 20.93
C SER A 540 -18.73 33.22 19.72
N SER A 541 -17.89 34.20 19.39
CA SER A 541 -18.05 35.07 18.23
C SER A 541 -17.43 34.56 16.95
N LYS A 542 -16.60 33.50 17.04
CA LYS A 542 -15.84 32.93 15.93
C LYS A 542 -16.59 31.82 15.20
N ALA A 543 -16.29 31.65 13.92
CA ALA A 543 -16.81 30.53 13.14
C ALA A 543 -16.09 29.23 13.51
N PHE A 544 -16.85 28.14 13.69
CA PHE A 544 -16.28 26.82 13.95
C PHE A 544 -16.04 26.07 12.63
N ILE A 545 -14.83 25.53 12.45
CA ILE A 545 -14.47 24.74 11.29
C ILE A 545 -14.17 23.31 11.76
N PRO A 546 -15.14 22.36 11.61
CA PRO A 546 -14.91 20.95 11.88
C PRO A 546 -14.16 20.30 10.72
N PHE A 547 -13.18 19.43 11.04
CA PHE A 547 -12.45 18.62 10.05
C PHE A 547 -11.83 17.38 10.68
N VAL A 548 -11.35 16.46 9.85
CA VAL A 548 -10.65 15.25 10.30
C VAL A 548 -9.21 15.30 9.83
N ILE A 549 -8.26 14.98 10.73
CA ILE A 549 -6.84 14.87 10.40
C ILE A 549 -6.47 13.40 10.33
N THR A 550 -5.81 13.00 9.23
CA THR A 550 -5.29 11.63 9.07
C THR A 550 -3.78 11.64 8.85
N ASN A 551 -3.13 10.50 9.13
CA ASN A 551 -1.69 10.34 8.93
C ASN A 551 -1.30 10.20 7.44
N TYR A 552 -2.20 9.82 6.54
CA TYR A 552 -1.92 9.63 5.12
C TYR A 552 -2.72 10.58 4.21
N PRO A 553 -2.18 11.01 3.06
CA PRO A 553 -2.85 11.95 2.16
C PRO A 553 -3.93 11.33 1.26
N THR A 554 -4.14 10.02 1.32
CA THR A 554 -5.05 9.28 0.45
C THR A 554 -6.44 9.91 0.35
N PHE A 555 -7.01 10.29 1.51
CA PHE A 555 -8.35 10.88 1.59
C PHE A 555 -8.35 12.41 1.74
N THR A 556 -7.22 13.09 1.58
CA THR A 556 -7.17 14.56 1.65
C THR A 556 -8.11 15.18 0.60
N GLY A 557 -8.96 16.12 1.01
CA GLY A 557 -9.94 16.78 0.16
C GLY A 557 -11.25 16.02 -0.04
N PHE A 558 -11.39 14.82 0.53
CA PHE A 558 -12.70 14.18 0.68
C PHE A 558 -13.50 14.89 1.77
N SER A 559 -14.83 14.74 1.71
CA SER A 559 -15.71 15.27 2.74
C SER A 559 -16.88 14.33 3.00
N HIS A 560 -17.37 14.37 4.25
CA HIS A 560 -18.62 13.73 4.65
C HIS A 560 -19.42 14.69 5.53
N SER A 561 -20.71 14.86 5.23
CA SER A 561 -21.62 15.77 5.97
C SER A 561 -21.06 17.21 6.13
N GLY A 562 -20.32 17.72 5.13
CA GLY A 562 -19.71 19.05 5.17
C GLY A 562 -18.39 19.13 5.94
N VAL A 563 -17.91 18.02 6.53
CA VAL A 563 -16.63 17.93 7.22
C VAL A 563 -15.57 17.43 6.24
N TYR A 564 -14.49 18.19 6.07
CA TYR A 564 -13.38 17.82 5.20
C TYR A 564 -12.32 16.99 5.91
N ILE A 565 -11.60 16.18 5.13
CA ILE A 565 -10.49 15.36 5.58
C ILE A 565 -9.19 15.94 5.03
N ILE A 566 -8.17 16.03 5.87
CA ILE A 566 -6.83 16.51 5.52
C ILE A 566 -5.76 15.63 6.15
N ASP A 567 -4.66 15.42 5.46
CA ASP A 567 -3.50 14.77 6.06
C ASP A 567 -2.70 15.70 6.98
N SER A 568 -2.02 15.12 7.96
CA SER A 568 -1.24 15.84 8.98
C SER A 568 -0.16 16.74 8.38
N HIS A 569 0.47 16.35 7.28
CA HIS A 569 1.52 17.14 6.65
C HIS A 569 0.97 18.38 5.95
N SER A 570 -0.14 18.23 5.22
CA SER A 570 -0.83 19.35 4.59
C SER A 570 -1.35 20.31 5.65
N PHE A 571 -1.92 19.79 6.75
CA PHE A 571 -2.35 20.59 7.89
C PHE A 571 -1.20 21.36 8.53
N LEU A 572 -0.12 20.69 8.90
CA LEU A 572 1.05 21.32 9.52
C LEU A 572 1.77 22.28 8.58
N ALA A 573 1.79 22.01 7.27
CA ALA A 573 2.36 22.94 6.29
C ALA A 573 1.60 24.27 6.26
N TYR A 574 0.26 24.23 6.37
CA TYR A 574 -0.55 25.43 6.51
C TYR A 574 -0.24 26.16 7.82
N MET A 575 -0.29 25.45 8.95
CA MET A 575 -0.15 26.04 10.27
C MET A 575 1.25 26.61 10.56
N GLN A 576 2.31 26.00 10.02
CA GLN A 576 3.69 26.34 10.38
C GLN A 576 4.39 27.23 9.35
N ASN A 577 4.11 27.05 8.06
CA ASN A 577 4.91 27.67 7.00
C ASN A 577 4.10 28.59 6.08
N GLY A 578 2.83 28.28 5.85
CA GLY A 578 1.94 29.04 4.97
C GLY A 578 2.38 29.09 3.50
N ILE A 579 3.28 28.20 3.09
CA ILE A 579 3.86 28.21 1.75
C ILE A 579 3.95 26.78 1.17
N MET A 580 3.77 26.70 -0.13
CA MET A 580 4.11 25.54 -0.94
C MET A 580 5.29 25.90 -1.84
N THR A 581 6.33 25.05 -1.87
CA THR A 581 7.49 25.23 -2.76
C THR A 581 7.51 24.17 -3.84
N THR A 582 7.65 24.57 -5.08
CA THR A 582 7.97 23.68 -6.20
C THR A 582 9.48 23.67 -6.38
N ARG A 583 10.08 22.47 -6.35
CA ARG A 583 11.54 22.30 -6.47
C ARG A 583 11.90 21.55 -7.74
N GLN A 584 13.02 21.91 -8.32
CA GLN A 584 13.60 21.19 -9.45
C GLN A 584 14.41 19.98 -8.95
N LEU A 585 14.20 18.81 -9.56
CA LEU A 585 14.89 17.56 -9.18
C LEU A 585 16.26 17.38 -9.86
N THR A 586 16.67 18.30 -10.71
CA THR A 586 18.00 18.27 -11.36
C THR A 586 19.07 18.86 -10.45
N LEU A 587 20.27 18.29 -10.50
CA LEU A 587 21.41 18.80 -9.70
C LEU A 587 21.84 20.22 -10.15
N PRO A 588 22.08 21.12 -9.19
CA PRO A 588 21.93 20.94 -7.76
C PRO A 588 20.45 20.93 -7.34
N ILE A 589 20.08 19.96 -6.50
CA ILE A 589 18.69 19.61 -6.09
C ILE A 589 17.93 20.77 -5.40
N ASP A 590 18.58 21.90 -5.15
CA ASP A 590 18.10 22.98 -4.29
C ASP A 590 17.45 24.18 -5.00
N SER A 591 17.27 24.14 -6.30
CA SER A 591 16.62 25.26 -6.97
C SER A 591 15.11 25.23 -6.74
N ILE A 592 14.58 26.14 -5.90
CA ILE A 592 13.16 26.43 -5.81
C ILE A 592 12.75 27.15 -7.09
N VAL A 593 11.87 26.53 -7.88
CA VAL A 593 11.38 27.09 -9.14
C VAL A 593 10.03 27.79 -9.00
N GLY A 594 9.36 27.61 -7.87
CA GLY A 594 8.10 28.29 -7.57
C GLY A 594 7.79 28.31 -6.09
N ILE A 595 7.15 29.40 -5.64
CA ILE A 595 6.65 29.56 -4.28
C ILE A 595 5.20 30.03 -4.40
N ARG A 596 4.29 29.32 -3.73
CA ARG A 596 2.89 29.72 -3.55
C ARG A 596 2.65 29.97 -2.07
N LYS A 597 2.24 31.17 -1.70
CA LYS A 597 1.77 31.49 -0.35
C LYS A 597 0.29 31.13 -0.21
N PHE A 598 -0.09 30.58 0.92
CA PHE A 598 -1.49 30.29 1.24
C PHE A 598 -2.18 31.52 1.81
N TYR A 599 -1.45 32.36 2.55
CA TYR A 599 -1.94 33.58 3.20
C TYR A 599 -0.78 34.58 3.35
N SER A 600 -1.13 35.87 3.52
CA SER A 600 -0.18 36.98 3.67
C SER A 600 -0.47 37.86 4.90
N SER A 601 -1.56 37.62 5.62
CA SER A 601 -1.97 38.32 6.84
C SER A 601 -2.62 37.37 7.82
N GLU A 602 -2.77 37.81 9.08
CA GLU A 602 -3.43 37.05 10.13
C GLU A 602 -4.92 36.76 9.79
N ASP A 603 -5.61 37.75 9.20
CA ASP A 603 -6.98 37.54 8.73
C ASP A 603 -7.04 36.42 7.67
N GLN A 604 -6.20 36.50 6.65
CA GLN A 604 -6.12 35.43 5.64
C GLN A 604 -5.72 34.08 6.21
N PHE A 605 -4.80 34.05 7.18
CA PHE A 605 -4.43 32.82 7.88
C PHE A 605 -5.63 32.16 8.53
N SER A 606 -6.52 32.95 9.09
CA SER A 606 -7.75 32.51 9.72
C SER A 606 -8.84 32.15 8.70
N ASP A 607 -9.12 33.02 7.75
CA ASP A 607 -10.30 32.96 6.87
C ASP A 607 -10.11 31.96 5.68
N GLU A 608 -8.89 31.81 5.16
CA GLU A 608 -8.61 30.95 4.01
C GLU A 608 -8.52 29.45 4.39
N PHE A 609 -8.53 29.10 5.69
CA PHE A 609 -8.34 27.70 6.10
C PHE A 609 -9.47 26.78 5.60
N ALA A 610 -10.72 27.23 5.66
CA ALA A 610 -11.85 26.44 5.13
C ALA A 610 -11.70 26.15 3.64
N LYS A 611 -11.23 27.14 2.87
CA LYS A 611 -10.94 26.96 1.45
C LYS A 611 -9.75 26.06 1.21
N TYR A 612 -8.72 26.14 2.04
CA TYR A 612 -7.57 25.23 1.98
C TYR A 612 -7.96 23.77 2.22
N LEU A 613 -8.93 23.51 3.10
CA LEU A 613 -9.47 22.17 3.32
C LEU A 613 -10.19 21.63 2.09
N SER A 614 -11.04 22.45 1.45
CA SER A 614 -11.87 22.06 0.31
C SER A 614 -11.05 21.97 -1.00
N ASP A 615 -10.09 22.86 -1.19
CA ASP A 615 -9.25 22.95 -2.40
C ASP A 615 -7.76 22.97 -2.04
N ASN A 616 -7.25 21.82 -1.57
CA ASN A 616 -5.84 21.70 -1.22
C ASN A 616 -4.96 21.94 -2.46
N PRO A 617 -4.08 22.97 -2.45
CA PRO A 617 -3.32 23.37 -3.64
C PRO A 617 -2.39 22.30 -4.16
N VAL A 618 -1.80 21.47 -3.29
CA VAL A 618 -0.92 20.37 -3.68
C VAL A 618 -1.70 19.32 -4.43
N LYS A 619 -2.86 18.92 -3.88
CA LYS A 619 -3.74 17.94 -4.50
C LYS A 619 -4.31 18.44 -5.83
N HIS A 620 -4.64 19.72 -5.91
CA HIS A 620 -5.14 20.36 -7.13
C HIS A 620 -4.14 20.24 -8.30
N GLU A 621 -2.84 20.41 -8.05
CA GLU A 621 -1.82 20.24 -9.10
C GLU A 621 -1.75 18.80 -9.64
N PHE A 622 -1.95 17.81 -8.79
CA PHE A 622 -2.05 16.42 -9.26
C PHE A 622 -3.32 16.14 -10.02
N LEU A 623 -4.48 16.68 -9.57
CA LEU A 623 -5.76 16.49 -10.24
C LEU A 623 -5.77 16.97 -11.69
N LYS A 624 -5.05 18.05 -12.02
CA LYS A 624 -4.88 18.56 -13.40
C LYS A 624 -4.26 17.54 -14.35
N ARG A 625 -3.45 16.61 -13.82
CA ARG A 625 -2.71 15.61 -14.60
C ARG A 625 -3.41 14.26 -14.64
N ILE A 626 -4.46 14.06 -13.85
CA ILE A 626 -5.16 12.78 -13.74
C ILE A 626 -6.35 12.76 -14.70
N TYR A 627 -6.44 11.70 -15.49
CA TYR A 627 -7.55 11.45 -16.40
C TYR A 627 -8.12 10.05 -16.18
N ILE A 628 -9.38 9.85 -16.56
CA ILE A 628 -10.02 8.54 -16.56
C ILE A 628 -9.70 7.84 -17.87
N HIS A 629 -9.34 6.58 -17.77
CA HIS A 629 -8.91 5.75 -18.87
C HIS A 629 -9.59 4.38 -18.80
N ASP A 630 -9.92 3.83 -19.97
CA ASP A 630 -10.41 2.46 -20.11
C ASP A 630 -9.22 1.51 -20.09
N LEU A 631 -9.11 0.72 -19.02
CA LEU A 631 -8.09 -0.30 -18.87
C LEU A 631 -8.66 -1.66 -19.32
N PRO A 632 -8.20 -2.24 -20.43
CA PRO A 632 -8.57 -3.60 -20.79
C PRO A 632 -8.14 -4.58 -19.71
N LEU A 633 -9.07 -5.39 -19.24
CA LEU A 633 -8.76 -6.45 -18.27
C LEU A 633 -8.53 -7.77 -19.02
N PRO A 634 -7.60 -8.62 -18.57
CA PRO A 634 -7.31 -9.92 -19.19
C PRO A 634 -8.39 -10.97 -18.88
N ILE A 635 -9.61 -10.53 -18.65
CA ILE A 635 -10.76 -11.35 -18.29
C ILE A 635 -11.64 -11.47 -19.53
N GLY A 636 -11.24 -12.31 -20.46
CA GLY A 636 -12.05 -12.63 -21.65
C GLY A 636 -12.42 -14.10 -21.62
N ILE A 637 -13.71 -14.40 -21.67
CA ILE A 637 -14.22 -15.73 -21.91
C ILE A 637 -15.20 -15.67 -23.09
N ASP A 638 -15.10 -16.64 -23.97
CA ASP A 638 -16.07 -16.87 -25.05
C ASP A 638 -16.44 -15.60 -25.87
N SER A 639 -15.41 -14.85 -26.33
CA SER A 639 -15.54 -13.61 -27.10
C SER A 639 -16.00 -12.35 -26.34
N TRP A 640 -16.20 -12.41 -25.02
CA TRP A 640 -16.44 -11.20 -24.20
C TRP A 640 -15.16 -10.43 -23.94
N ARG A 641 -15.28 -9.11 -23.93
CA ARG A 641 -14.20 -8.19 -23.51
C ARG A 641 -14.54 -7.59 -22.15
N SER A 642 -13.52 -7.28 -21.38
CA SER A 642 -13.70 -6.63 -20.07
C SER A 642 -12.84 -5.39 -20.00
N ILE A 643 -13.40 -4.30 -19.49
CA ILE A 643 -12.68 -3.04 -19.24
C ILE A 643 -12.98 -2.56 -17.83
N ALA A 644 -12.00 -1.92 -17.20
CA ALA A 644 -12.18 -1.18 -15.97
C ALA A 644 -11.89 0.30 -16.19
N LYS A 645 -12.70 1.19 -15.60
CA LYS A 645 -12.36 2.61 -15.53
C LYS A 645 -11.27 2.80 -14.49
N SER A 646 -10.20 3.46 -14.87
CA SER A 646 -9.03 3.67 -13.99
C SER A 646 -8.55 5.11 -14.05
N ALA A 647 -8.21 5.68 -12.90
CA ALA A 647 -7.57 6.98 -12.84
C ALA A 647 -6.07 6.83 -13.09
N GLN A 648 -5.58 7.48 -14.13
CA GLN A 648 -4.18 7.47 -14.51
C GLN A 648 -3.60 8.87 -14.57
N ILE A 649 -2.28 8.97 -14.35
CA ILE A 649 -1.56 10.21 -14.51
C ILE A 649 -0.99 10.29 -15.94
N ARG A 650 -1.03 11.46 -16.55
CA ARG A 650 -0.38 11.69 -17.84
C ARG A 650 1.12 11.57 -17.70
N ASN A 651 1.72 10.64 -18.42
CA ASN A 651 3.15 10.41 -18.44
C ASN A 651 3.80 11.04 -19.68
N ASP A 652 5.07 11.38 -19.52
CA ASP A 652 5.90 11.75 -20.65
C ASP A 652 6.21 10.49 -21.48
N SER A 653 5.91 10.54 -22.78
CA SER A 653 6.11 9.41 -23.70
C SER A 653 7.56 8.92 -23.81
N ARG A 654 8.52 9.74 -23.39
CA ARG A 654 9.96 9.38 -23.37
C ARG A 654 10.30 8.25 -22.38
N PHE A 655 9.42 7.96 -21.41
CA PHE A 655 9.56 6.87 -20.45
C PHE A 655 8.80 5.60 -20.86
N ASN A 656 8.29 5.52 -22.07
CA ASN A 656 7.70 4.30 -22.60
C ASN A 656 8.80 3.32 -23.03
N MET A 657 8.63 2.02 -22.71
CA MET A 657 9.57 0.94 -23.03
C MET A 657 9.04 0.05 -24.14
#